data_f9104dc7d5b374a4c30ccdb1e8e1f28f
#
_entry.id   f9104dc7d5b374a4c30ccdb1e8e1f28f
#
_cell.length_a   1.000
_cell.length_b   1.000
_cell.length_c   1.000
_cell.angle_alpha   90.00
_cell.angle_beta   90.00
_cell.angle_gamma   90.00
#
_symmetry.space_group_name_H-M   'P 1'
#
loop_
_entity.id
_entity.type
_entity.pdbx_description
1 polymer ?
#
loop_
_entity_poly.entity_id
_entity_poly.type
_entity_poly.pdbx_seq_one_letter_code
_entity_poly.pdbx_strand_id
1 'polypeptide(L)'
;MADEFERDGAATMGLGQAATAGNGNNVAGATGTGAVTSAPGAATTAPSVAAGADTAAVAANDTEAGADDLTVHYPCKYVPAELLAGFGAGCWPCTFEAESFEVAEELAHPNLCGYGKSLLAYAHQPEVHAMVLTSCCDVMRRTYDILKREGCLDFLWLVDLPHLRGPREVARFRAQLRALADAFAAWSGREFDIARACASFDAPVPRTDERVTLLGAHAPLSLIDTCRDELSLHVENGTCTGFRQVASPPPSLVRAQASACHGCADAGDATGDATARDAAPAAPRDDLGAFLDWYADALLNQLPCMRMADAAERSALVGAPGQQGVIYHTMKFCDYYGFEYLEATRASEVPMLKIETDGTRQSAGQLRTRLKAFDETLHDVAETGAAGVTVPVDGPIYVLGIDSGSTSTDAVVADGDGQIVASVIVPTGAKASAGARRAIDEVLKQAGLSNDDLILRVATGYGRDNIEGMDCAITEITCHARGAHHLMPEARTVIDIGGQDSKVIHLDEAGGVANFVMNDKCAAGTGRFLEATARAMELTLDEFCRVGLEWKHDVKISSMCTVFAESEVITLVADDTPVADIVHGLDMSVATKTAALARRVKAEPAYLMTGGVAQNEGVVRALEDVLGAPVATNPSSQLCGAIGAALLGLESLQQ
;
A
#
# COMPACT_ATOMS: atom_id res chain seq x y z
N MET A 1 -38.31 -19.50 32.20
CA MET A 1 -37.84 -20.88 32.44
C MET A 1 -36.33 -20.79 32.26
N ALA A 2 -35.59 -20.27 33.13
CA ALA A 2 -35.09 -20.60 34.47
C ALA A 2 -34.71 -22.06 34.63
N ASP A 3 -33.45 -22.16 34.98
CA ASP A 3 -32.83 -23.11 35.88
C ASP A 3 -32.12 -24.36 35.33
N GLU A 4 -30.92 -24.39 35.85
CA GLU A 4 -30.11 -25.50 36.38
C GLU A 4 -29.30 -26.38 35.43
N PHE A 5 -27.98 -26.26 35.53
CA PHE A 5 -27.10 -27.30 36.06
C PHE A 5 -25.74 -26.72 36.49
N GLU A 6 -25.52 -26.77 37.82
CA GLU A 6 -24.25 -26.54 38.51
C GLU A 6 -23.48 -27.87 38.67
N ARG A 7 -22.11 -27.76 38.71
CA ARG A 7 -21.07 -28.53 39.44
C ARG A 7 -20.74 -29.95 38.98
N ASP A 8 -19.50 -30.26 38.75
CA ASP A 8 -18.38 -30.62 39.61
C ASP A 8 -17.23 -31.25 38.80
N GLY A 9 -15.98 -31.03 39.26
CA GLY A 9 -14.88 -31.94 38.93
C GLY A 9 -13.48 -31.28 38.79
N ALA A 10 -12.91 -30.84 39.90
CA ALA A 10 -11.46 -30.56 39.99
C ALA A 10 -10.67 -31.87 40.03
N ALA A 11 -9.58 -31.98 39.28
CA ALA A 11 -8.48 -32.90 39.52
C ALA A 11 -7.13 -32.28 39.15
N THR A 12 -6.39 -31.97 40.16
CA THR A 12 -4.97 -31.65 40.23
C THR A 12 -4.12 -32.91 40.00
N MET A 13 -3.05 -32.81 39.21
CA MET A 13 -1.78 -33.57 39.30
C MET A 13 -0.85 -32.93 38.25
N GLY A 14 0.38 -32.53 38.48
CA GLY A 14 1.39 -32.94 39.39
C GLY A 14 2.70 -32.68 38.64
N LEU A 15 3.59 -31.84 39.21
CA LEU A 15 4.91 -31.50 38.70
C LEU A 15 5.82 -32.73 38.55
N GLY A 16 6.59 -32.79 37.47
CA GLY A 16 7.70 -33.69 37.28
C GLY A 16 8.87 -32.98 36.61
N GLN A 17 9.90 -32.59 37.41
CA GLN A 17 11.21 -32.16 36.94
C GLN A 17 12.09 -33.39 36.61
N ALA A 18 12.85 -33.32 35.53
CA ALA A 18 14.16 -33.98 35.35
C ALA A 18 14.91 -33.24 34.25
N ALA A 19 15.92 -32.48 34.48
CA ALA A 19 17.33 -32.77 34.75
C ALA A 19 18.12 -33.23 33.49
N THR A 20 18.87 -32.27 32.96
CA THR A 20 20.26 -32.25 32.44
C THR A 20 20.90 -33.48 31.81
N ALA A 21 21.44 -33.35 30.60
CA ALA A 21 22.82 -33.74 30.26
C ALA A 21 23.27 -33.03 28.97
N GLY A 22 24.38 -32.36 29.09
CA GLY A 22 25.07 -31.68 28.00
C GLY A 22 25.96 -32.64 27.21
N ASN A 23 26.32 -32.21 26.01
CA ASN A 23 27.59 -32.59 25.40
C ASN A 23 28.04 -31.50 24.45
N GLY A 24 29.16 -30.92 24.75
CA GLY A 24 29.89 -29.99 23.94
C GLY A 24 30.69 -30.71 22.86
N ASN A 25 30.91 -30.05 21.75
CA ASN A 25 32.09 -30.24 20.93
C ASN A 25 32.50 -28.94 20.26
N ASN A 26 33.64 -28.45 20.72
CA ASN A 26 34.47 -27.44 20.09
C ASN A 26 35.09 -27.99 18.79
N VAL A 27 35.09 -27.19 17.72
CA VAL A 27 36.19 -27.19 16.76
C VAL A 27 36.50 -25.76 16.36
N ALA A 28 37.76 -25.43 16.51
CA ALA A 28 38.39 -24.16 16.28
C ALA A 28 38.68 -23.85 14.78
N GLY A 29 38.61 -22.58 14.42
CA GLY A 29 39.66 -21.79 13.82
C GLY A 29 40.00 -21.95 12.34
N ALA A 30 39.83 -20.86 11.59
CA ALA A 30 40.88 -20.35 10.71
C ALA A 30 40.51 -18.93 10.20
N THR A 31 41.38 -18.02 10.55
CA THR A 31 41.50 -16.64 10.08
C THR A 31 42.01 -16.60 8.64
N GLY A 32 41.42 -15.75 7.81
CA GLY A 32 41.94 -15.41 6.48
C GLY A 32 41.58 -13.98 6.12
N THR A 33 42.47 -13.04 6.40
CA THR A 33 42.45 -11.65 5.95
C THR A 33 42.83 -11.56 4.48
N GLY A 34 41.99 -10.95 3.65
CA GLY A 34 42.32 -10.59 2.28
C GLY A 34 41.76 -9.21 1.95
N ALA A 35 42.61 -8.19 2.06
CA ALA A 35 42.32 -6.85 1.57
C ALA A 35 42.38 -6.80 0.04
N VAL A 36 41.36 -6.25 -0.61
CA VAL A 36 41.40 -5.86 -2.02
C VAL A 36 41.07 -4.37 -2.14
N THR A 37 42.07 -3.68 -2.64
CA THR A 37 42.11 -2.25 -2.95
C THR A 37 41.17 -1.89 -4.12
N SER A 38 40.38 -0.85 -3.95
CA SER A 38 39.58 -0.22 -5.01
C SER A 38 40.37 0.92 -5.67
N ALA A 39 40.33 0.97 -6.99
CA ALA A 39 40.72 2.15 -7.79
C ALA A 39 39.50 2.72 -8.52
N PRO A 40 39.45 4.07 -8.79
CA PRO A 40 38.24 4.78 -9.20
C PRO A 40 38.08 4.83 -10.73
N GLY A 41 36.85 4.69 -11.22
CA GLY A 41 36.49 4.81 -12.64
C GLY A 41 35.33 5.76 -12.88
N ALA A 42 35.64 6.86 -13.50
CA ALA A 42 34.92 7.69 -14.48
C ALA A 42 33.40 7.92 -14.37
N ALA A 43 33.08 9.17 -14.13
CA ALA A 43 31.75 9.78 -14.31
C ALA A 43 31.38 9.91 -15.79
N THR A 44 30.20 9.43 -16.17
CA THR A 44 29.51 9.80 -17.41
C THR A 44 28.28 10.63 -17.07
N THR A 45 28.28 11.84 -17.57
CA THR A 45 27.21 12.85 -17.49
C THR A 45 26.04 12.44 -18.37
N ALA A 46 24.83 12.37 -17.82
CA ALA A 46 23.57 12.34 -18.54
C ALA A 46 22.93 13.74 -18.59
N PRO A 47 22.14 14.08 -19.62
CA PRO A 47 21.67 15.44 -19.84
C PRO A 47 20.46 15.78 -18.93
N SER A 48 20.50 17.01 -18.42
CA SER A 48 19.45 17.64 -17.65
C SER A 48 18.24 17.97 -18.51
N VAL A 49 17.08 17.38 -18.19
CA VAL A 49 15.76 17.88 -18.63
C VAL A 49 15.23 18.79 -17.54
N ALA A 50 14.85 19.99 -17.94
CA ALA A 50 14.35 21.04 -17.07
C ALA A 50 13.05 20.59 -16.37
N ALA A 51 13.11 20.44 -15.06
CA ALA A 51 11.93 20.29 -14.22
C ALA A 51 11.31 21.67 -13.99
N GLY A 52 10.07 21.82 -14.45
CA GLY A 52 9.21 22.95 -14.13
C GLY A 52 8.89 23.00 -12.64
N ALA A 53 8.84 24.22 -12.13
CA ALA A 53 8.59 24.54 -10.74
C ALA A 53 7.20 24.09 -10.28
N ASP A 54 7.16 23.12 -9.36
CA ASP A 54 6.09 22.92 -8.37
C ASP A 54 6.55 22.01 -7.22
N THR A 55 7.73 22.30 -6.68
CA THR A 55 8.19 21.74 -5.40
C THR A 55 8.04 22.78 -4.28
N ALA A 56 6.81 23.21 -4.04
CA ALA A 56 6.50 24.05 -2.89
C ALA A 56 5.43 23.36 -2.04
N ALA A 57 5.87 22.43 -1.20
CA ALA A 57 5.31 22.07 0.10
C ALA A 57 5.84 20.71 0.55
N VAL A 58 6.96 20.64 1.02
CA VAL A 58 7.77 19.88 1.96
C VAL A 58 9.23 19.95 1.48
N ALA A 59 9.72 21.15 1.28
CA ALA A 59 11.15 21.36 1.33
C ALA A 59 11.54 21.12 2.78
N ALA A 60 12.21 20.01 3.04
CA ALA A 60 13.08 19.91 4.20
C ALA A 60 14.00 21.15 4.13
N ASN A 61 13.75 22.11 5.00
CA ASN A 61 14.76 23.07 5.36
C ASN A 61 15.83 22.26 6.11
N ASP A 62 16.82 21.77 5.36
CA ASP A 62 18.14 21.45 5.90
C ASP A 62 18.84 22.77 6.30
N THR A 63 18.22 23.52 7.18
CA THR A 63 18.94 24.44 8.04
C THR A 63 19.46 23.58 9.18
N GLU A 64 20.77 23.47 9.29
CA GLU A 64 21.46 22.95 10.48
C GLU A 64 20.70 23.47 11.71
N ALA A 65 19.97 22.57 12.38
CA ALA A 65 19.27 22.89 13.61
C ALA A 65 20.31 23.30 14.64
N GLY A 66 20.33 24.56 14.97
CA GLY A 66 21.13 25.05 16.09
C GLY A 66 20.63 24.35 17.37
N ALA A 67 21.51 24.12 18.32
CA ALA A 67 21.28 23.40 19.57
C ALA A 67 20.15 23.96 20.48
N ASP A 68 19.30 24.87 19.98
CA ASP A 68 18.18 25.54 20.66
C ASP A 68 16.80 25.29 20.00
N ASP A 69 16.69 24.48 18.96
CA ASP A 69 15.40 24.26 18.27
C ASP A 69 14.60 23.13 18.97
N LEU A 70 13.54 23.56 19.64
CA LEU A 70 12.57 22.68 20.26
C LEU A 70 11.74 21.95 19.22
N THR A 71 11.92 20.62 19.09
CA THR A 71 11.24 19.78 18.11
C THR A 71 10.21 18.88 18.76
N VAL A 72 8.98 18.83 18.23
CA VAL A 72 7.89 17.95 18.69
C VAL A 72 7.42 17.07 17.54
N HIS A 73 7.39 15.78 17.76
CA HIS A 73 6.94 14.78 16.79
C HIS A 73 5.49 14.36 17.06
N TYR A 74 4.71 14.13 15.98
CA TYR A 74 3.31 13.77 16.13
C TYR A 74 2.80 12.80 15.05
N PRO A 75 1.93 11.81 15.40
CA PRO A 75 1.43 10.80 14.48
C PRO A 75 0.06 11.10 13.88
N CYS A 76 -0.62 12.17 14.31
CA CYS A 76 -2.04 12.37 14.00
C CYS A 76 -2.34 13.82 13.64
N LYS A 77 -3.15 14.03 12.60
CA LYS A 77 -3.58 15.37 12.16
C LYS A 77 -4.35 16.20 13.19
N TYR A 78 -4.87 15.57 14.24
CA TYR A 78 -5.56 16.25 15.34
C TYR A 78 -4.61 16.72 16.47
N VAL A 79 -3.31 16.47 16.34
CA VAL A 79 -2.33 17.08 17.25
C VAL A 79 -2.28 18.57 16.97
N PRO A 80 -2.31 19.42 18.03
CA PRO A 80 -2.37 20.86 17.86
C PRO A 80 -1.01 21.47 17.54
N ALA A 81 -0.49 21.21 16.33
CA ALA A 81 0.83 21.65 15.90
C ALA A 81 0.98 23.18 15.96
N GLU A 82 -0.05 23.94 15.54
CA GLU A 82 -0.01 25.40 15.50
C GLU A 82 -0.04 25.99 16.94
N LEU A 83 -0.67 25.32 17.90
CA LEU A 83 -0.59 25.69 19.31
C LEU A 83 0.85 25.52 19.82
N LEU A 84 1.51 24.41 19.51
CA LEU A 84 2.89 24.13 19.91
C LEU A 84 3.88 25.06 19.21
N ALA A 85 3.63 25.38 17.94
CA ALA A 85 4.39 26.39 17.18
C ALA A 85 4.31 27.77 17.83
N GLY A 86 3.19 28.10 18.49
CA GLY A 86 3.05 29.32 19.29
C GLY A 86 4.07 29.42 20.43
N PHE A 87 4.55 28.30 20.98
CA PHE A 87 5.66 28.25 21.94
C PHE A 87 7.05 28.20 21.25
N GLY A 88 7.10 28.27 19.92
CA GLY A 88 8.33 28.18 19.15
C GLY A 88 8.84 26.77 18.94
N ALA A 89 7.97 25.77 18.97
CA ALA A 89 8.32 24.41 18.64
C ALA A 89 8.21 24.18 17.12
N GLY A 90 9.21 23.49 16.53
CA GLY A 90 9.10 22.86 15.24
C GLY A 90 8.26 21.58 15.38
N CYS A 91 7.18 21.44 14.60
CA CYS A 91 6.30 20.28 14.69
C CYS A 91 6.42 19.40 13.46
N TRP A 92 6.79 18.12 13.65
CA TRP A 92 7.06 17.17 12.57
C TRP A 92 6.12 15.97 12.60
N PRO A 93 5.42 15.66 11.49
CA PRO A 93 4.62 14.46 11.42
C PRO A 93 5.50 13.21 11.40
N CYS A 94 5.11 12.18 12.17
CA CYS A 94 5.79 10.88 12.16
C CYS A 94 5.41 10.09 10.89
N THR A 95 6.24 10.20 9.85
CA THR A 95 6.08 9.50 8.56
C THR A 95 7.11 8.39 8.37
N PHE A 96 7.71 7.94 9.47
CA PHE A 96 8.80 6.99 9.50
C PHE A 96 8.34 5.54 9.21
N GLU A 97 9.16 4.79 8.49
CA GLU A 97 9.09 3.33 8.34
C GLU A 97 10.24 2.69 9.10
N ALA A 98 9.94 1.73 9.97
CA ALA A 98 10.96 0.99 10.65
C ALA A 98 11.66 0.00 9.71
N GLU A 99 12.96 -0.14 9.81
CA GLU A 99 13.72 -1.19 9.12
C GLU A 99 13.42 -2.57 9.70
N SER A 100 13.25 -2.64 11.03
CA SER A 100 12.84 -3.85 11.76
C SER A 100 11.91 -3.49 12.92
N PHE A 101 11.23 -4.50 13.47
CA PHE A 101 10.36 -4.35 14.63
C PHE A 101 10.97 -4.92 15.92
N GLU A 102 12.25 -5.24 15.96
CA GLU A 102 12.89 -5.86 17.12
C GLU A 102 12.61 -5.09 18.41
N VAL A 103 12.88 -3.78 18.44
CA VAL A 103 12.59 -2.92 19.61
C VAL A 103 11.11 -2.93 19.97
N ALA A 104 10.22 -2.86 18.98
CA ALA A 104 8.79 -2.82 19.23
C ALA A 104 8.24 -4.17 19.72
N GLU A 105 8.82 -5.29 19.27
CA GLU A 105 8.40 -6.64 19.65
C GLU A 105 8.91 -7.06 21.04
N GLU A 106 10.00 -6.46 21.53
CA GLU A 106 10.42 -6.57 22.91
C GLU A 106 9.48 -5.82 23.87
N LEU A 107 8.91 -4.70 23.42
CA LEU A 107 8.12 -3.80 24.26
C LEU A 107 6.61 -4.05 24.20
N ALA A 108 6.13 -4.62 23.09
CA ALA A 108 4.70 -4.74 22.79
C ALA A 108 4.32 -6.12 22.22
N HIS A 109 3.02 -6.44 22.28
CA HIS A 109 2.49 -7.68 21.71
C HIS A 109 2.71 -7.74 20.19
N PRO A 110 3.07 -8.90 19.59
CA PRO A 110 3.30 -9.05 18.15
C PRO A 110 2.14 -8.60 17.25
N ASN A 111 0.90 -8.64 17.75
CA ASN A 111 -0.31 -8.22 17.00
C ASN A 111 -0.57 -6.69 17.07
N LEU A 112 0.35 -5.90 17.62
CA LEU A 112 0.26 -4.45 17.48
C LEU A 112 0.33 -4.09 15.99
N CYS A 113 -0.47 -3.13 15.51
CA CYS A 113 -0.41 -2.76 14.09
C CYS A 113 0.98 -2.20 13.73
N GLY A 114 1.37 -2.36 12.45
CA GLY A 114 2.69 -1.95 11.98
C GLY A 114 3.03 -0.50 12.28
N TYR A 115 2.05 0.42 12.18
CA TYR A 115 2.28 1.82 12.51
C TYR A 115 2.62 2.04 13.99
N GLY A 116 1.93 1.36 14.91
CA GLY A 116 2.26 1.43 16.33
C GLY A 116 3.66 0.89 16.62
N LYS A 117 4.07 -0.19 15.95
CA LYS A 117 5.44 -0.73 16.04
C LYS A 117 6.48 0.25 15.49
N SER A 118 6.22 0.84 14.32
CA SER A 118 7.11 1.86 13.74
C SER A 118 7.24 3.08 14.67
N LEU A 119 6.14 3.50 15.30
CA LEU A 119 6.16 4.64 16.21
C LEU A 119 6.95 4.36 17.50
N LEU A 120 6.88 3.12 18.04
CA LEU A 120 7.72 2.70 19.15
C LEU A 120 9.19 2.73 18.77
N ALA A 121 9.56 2.18 17.62
CA ALA A 121 10.95 2.22 17.13
C ALA A 121 11.43 3.66 16.90
N TYR A 122 10.56 4.52 16.32
CA TYR A 122 10.87 5.92 16.08
C TYR A 122 11.14 6.71 17.37
N ALA A 123 10.30 6.50 18.39
CA ALA A 123 10.42 7.21 19.67
C ALA A 123 11.71 6.89 20.45
N HIS A 124 12.42 5.82 20.08
CA HIS A 124 13.72 5.45 20.68
C HIS A 124 14.92 5.98 19.89
N GLN A 125 14.71 6.77 18.84
CA GLN A 125 15.80 7.41 18.12
C GLN A 125 16.38 8.57 18.96
N PRO A 126 17.71 8.75 18.94
CA PRO A 126 18.39 9.73 19.80
C PRO A 126 17.94 11.17 19.60
N GLU A 127 17.46 11.51 18.41
CA GLU A 127 16.99 12.85 18.03
C GLU A 127 15.53 13.13 18.44
N VAL A 128 14.80 12.12 18.94
CA VAL A 128 13.39 12.27 19.31
C VAL A 128 13.26 12.51 20.81
N HIS A 129 13.06 13.76 21.20
CA HIS A 129 12.97 14.17 22.60
C HIS A 129 11.55 14.46 23.09
N ALA A 130 10.67 14.90 22.18
CA ALA A 130 9.30 15.27 22.54
C ALA A 130 8.29 14.70 21.55
N MET A 131 7.20 14.14 22.08
CA MET A 131 6.13 13.56 21.27
C MET A 131 4.75 13.86 21.84
N VAL A 132 3.82 14.24 20.95
CA VAL A 132 2.41 14.42 21.30
C VAL A 132 1.57 13.43 20.52
N LEU A 133 0.90 12.53 21.25
CA LEU A 133 0.01 11.51 20.72
C LEU A 133 -1.46 11.91 20.87
N THR A 134 -2.35 11.22 20.16
CA THR A 134 -3.80 11.33 20.36
C THR A 134 -4.39 9.98 20.73
N SER A 135 -5.47 9.99 21.50
CA SER A 135 -6.21 8.78 21.86
C SER A 135 -7.08 8.25 20.69
N CYS A 136 -6.57 8.36 19.42
CA CYS A 136 -7.35 8.06 18.23
C CYS A 136 -7.69 6.57 18.04
N CYS A 137 -6.94 5.64 18.62
CA CYS A 137 -7.24 4.21 18.63
C CYS A 137 -6.55 3.55 19.83
N ASP A 138 -6.89 2.28 20.09
CA ASP A 138 -6.28 1.52 21.19
C ASP A 138 -4.77 1.37 21.04
N VAL A 139 -4.29 1.22 19.80
CA VAL A 139 -2.86 1.13 19.53
C VAL A 139 -2.13 2.39 20.01
N MET A 140 -2.66 3.59 19.71
CA MET A 140 -2.05 4.86 20.15
C MET A 140 -2.06 5.01 21.67
N ARG A 141 -3.13 4.57 22.34
CA ARG A 141 -3.18 4.54 23.81
C ARG A 141 -2.13 3.59 24.38
N ARG A 142 -1.99 2.38 23.83
CA ARG A 142 -0.97 1.41 24.25
C ARG A 142 0.44 1.90 23.98
N THR A 143 0.67 2.50 22.81
CA THR A 143 1.96 3.12 22.48
C THR A 143 2.33 4.21 23.52
N TYR A 144 1.37 5.08 23.88
CA TYR A 144 1.59 6.07 24.93
C TYR A 144 1.93 5.44 26.27
N ASP A 145 1.17 4.42 26.71
CA ASP A 145 1.41 3.74 28.00
C ASP A 145 2.81 3.10 28.05
N ILE A 146 3.24 2.48 26.93
CA ILE A 146 4.58 1.88 26.79
C ILE A 146 5.65 2.96 26.87
N LEU A 147 5.57 4.01 26.04
CA LEU A 147 6.58 5.08 26.01
C LEU A 147 6.68 5.82 27.36
N LYS A 148 5.54 5.99 28.04
CA LYS A 148 5.51 6.57 29.39
C LYS A 148 6.20 5.69 30.42
N ARG A 149 6.06 4.38 30.31
CA ARG A 149 6.73 3.41 31.20
C ARG A 149 8.24 3.38 30.95
N GLU A 150 8.64 3.39 29.68
CA GLU A 150 10.05 3.37 29.29
C GLU A 150 10.78 4.67 29.64
N GLY A 151 10.08 5.82 29.65
CA GLY A 151 10.66 7.13 30.01
C GLY A 151 11.77 7.59 29.05
N CYS A 152 11.70 7.20 27.77
CA CYS A 152 12.69 7.53 26.75
C CYS A 152 12.53 8.93 26.15
N LEU A 153 11.47 9.66 26.48
CA LEU A 153 11.16 10.99 25.98
C LEU A 153 11.15 12.03 27.11
N ASP A 154 11.72 13.20 26.85
CA ASP A 154 11.72 14.34 27.79
C ASP A 154 10.33 14.96 27.94
N PHE A 155 9.53 14.95 26.85
CA PHE A 155 8.14 15.36 26.87
C PHE A 155 7.26 14.37 26.11
N LEU A 156 6.29 13.80 26.80
CA LEU A 156 5.29 12.90 26.20
C LEU A 156 3.89 13.30 26.67
N TRP A 157 3.00 13.57 25.73
CA TRP A 157 1.62 13.95 26.02
C TRP A 157 0.61 13.16 25.20
N LEU A 158 -0.53 12.81 25.80
CA LEU A 158 -1.67 12.21 25.12
C LEU A 158 -2.84 13.17 25.11
N VAL A 159 -3.23 13.64 23.94
CA VAL A 159 -4.46 14.43 23.75
C VAL A 159 -5.64 13.48 23.63
N ASP A 160 -6.62 13.59 24.56
CA ASP A 160 -7.84 12.79 24.50
C ASP A 160 -8.78 13.37 23.44
N LEU A 161 -8.89 12.71 22.30
CA LEU A 161 -9.63 13.17 21.14
C LEU A 161 -11.11 12.73 21.23
N PRO A 162 -12.09 13.66 21.20
CA PRO A 162 -13.50 13.33 21.15
C PRO A 162 -13.89 12.55 19.88
N HIS A 163 -14.92 11.70 19.97
CA HIS A 163 -15.48 10.99 18.81
C HIS A 163 -16.57 11.80 18.08
N LEU A 164 -17.18 12.77 18.76
CA LEU A 164 -18.21 13.65 18.24
C LEU A 164 -17.67 15.08 18.12
N ARG A 165 -18.37 15.92 17.36
CA ARG A 165 -17.97 17.29 17.03
C ARG A 165 -18.96 18.35 17.55
N GLY A 166 -19.74 18.02 18.57
CA GLY A 166 -20.72 18.95 19.16
C GLY A 166 -20.08 20.01 20.09
N PRO A 167 -20.85 21.03 20.51
CA PRO A 167 -20.32 22.11 21.36
C PRO A 167 -19.74 21.63 22.70
N ARG A 168 -20.25 20.53 23.26
CA ARG A 168 -19.73 19.94 24.52
C ARG A 168 -18.36 19.30 24.28
N GLU A 169 -18.21 18.63 23.17
CA GLU A 169 -16.96 17.97 22.75
C GLU A 169 -15.89 19.00 22.44
N VAL A 170 -16.25 20.09 21.75
CA VAL A 170 -15.35 21.24 21.50
C VAL A 170 -14.88 21.85 22.81
N ALA A 171 -15.80 22.10 23.78
CA ALA A 171 -15.43 22.64 25.09
C ALA A 171 -14.49 21.69 25.87
N ARG A 172 -14.75 20.36 25.81
CA ARG A 172 -13.88 19.35 26.43
C ARG A 172 -12.52 19.31 25.75
N PHE A 173 -12.51 19.37 24.43
CA PHE A 173 -11.28 19.37 23.65
C PHE A 173 -10.45 20.62 23.91
N ARG A 174 -11.08 21.79 23.98
CA ARG A 174 -10.44 23.05 24.40
C ARG A 174 -9.74 22.93 25.75
N ALA A 175 -10.40 22.30 26.74
CA ALA A 175 -9.80 22.07 28.07
C ALA A 175 -8.56 21.15 27.98
N GLN A 176 -8.57 20.13 27.11
CA GLN A 176 -7.41 19.27 26.85
C GLN A 176 -6.26 20.06 26.23
N LEU A 177 -6.56 20.91 25.24
CA LEU A 177 -5.56 21.76 24.58
C LEU A 177 -4.94 22.76 25.56
N ARG A 178 -5.76 23.33 26.49
CA ARG A 178 -5.25 24.20 27.54
C ARG A 178 -4.30 23.45 28.48
N ALA A 179 -4.68 22.26 28.93
CA ALA A 179 -3.83 21.44 29.79
C ALA A 179 -2.50 21.06 29.12
N LEU A 180 -2.52 20.75 27.82
CA LEU A 180 -1.29 20.53 27.02
C LEU A 180 -0.44 21.81 26.98
N ALA A 181 -1.04 22.98 26.70
CA ALA A 181 -0.32 24.25 26.63
C ALA A 181 0.36 24.60 27.95
N ASP A 182 -0.36 24.44 29.06
CA ASP A 182 0.17 24.70 30.41
C ASP A 182 1.32 23.74 30.77
N ALA A 183 1.20 22.44 30.42
CA ALA A 183 2.26 21.45 30.63
C ALA A 183 3.47 21.70 29.74
N PHE A 184 3.23 22.08 28.48
CA PHE A 184 4.30 22.37 27.52
C PHE A 184 5.07 23.64 27.88
N ALA A 185 4.37 24.70 28.34
CA ALA A 185 4.98 25.90 28.87
C ALA A 185 5.87 25.61 30.07
N ALA A 186 5.38 24.78 31.01
CA ALA A 186 6.13 24.40 32.21
C ALA A 186 7.41 23.58 31.88
N TRP A 187 7.33 22.69 30.88
CA TRP A 187 8.47 21.88 30.45
C TRP A 187 9.47 22.68 29.63
N SER A 188 8.99 23.46 28.63
CA SER A 188 9.87 24.20 27.69
C SER A 188 10.43 25.52 28.28
N GLY A 189 9.80 26.05 29.33
CA GLY A 189 10.10 27.39 29.86
C GLY A 189 9.74 28.54 28.92
N ARG A 190 8.96 28.29 27.84
CA ARG A 190 8.60 29.28 26.80
C ARG A 190 7.17 29.80 27.00
N GLU A 191 6.96 31.06 26.66
CA GLU A 191 5.63 31.70 26.66
C GLU A 191 4.94 31.54 25.31
N PHE A 192 3.61 31.48 25.31
CA PHE A 192 2.79 31.40 24.11
C PHE A 192 2.76 32.74 23.39
N ASP A 193 3.06 32.72 22.09
CA ASP A 193 2.96 33.83 21.16
C ASP A 193 1.89 33.54 20.10
N ILE A 194 0.77 34.25 20.18
CA ILE A 194 -0.35 34.09 19.25
C ILE A 194 0.02 34.46 17.80
N ALA A 195 1.00 35.37 17.58
CA ALA A 195 1.46 35.70 16.24
C ALA A 195 2.15 34.54 15.57
N ARG A 196 3.02 33.90 16.33
CA ARG A 196 3.75 32.73 15.87
C ARG A 196 2.80 31.58 15.59
N ALA A 197 1.81 31.33 16.48
CA ALA A 197 0.77 30.35 16.27
C ALA A 197 -0.03 30.62 14.99
N CYS A 198 -0.46 31.87 14.77
CA CYS A 198 -1.21 32.25 13.57
C CYS A 198 -0.37 32.19 12.28
N ALA A 199 0.93 32.41 12.37
CA ALA A 199 1.84 32.36 11.21
C ALA A 199 2.21 30.91 10.79
N SER A 200 1.95 29.90 11.66
CA SER A 200 2.30 28.51 11.38
C SER A 200 1.23 27.72 10.61
N PHE A 201 0.10 28.35 10.26
CA PHE A 201 -0.93 27.69 9.45
C PHE A 201 -0.49 27.58 8.01
N ASP A 202 -0.60 26.37 7.46
CA ASP A 202 -0.34 26.12 6.06
C ASP A 202 -1.35 26.81 5.15
N ALA A 203 -0.89 27.28 4.01
CA ALA A 203 -1.77 27.78 2.96
C ALA A 203 -2.62 26.61 2.42
N PRO A 204 -3.92 26.83 2.09
CA PRO A 204 -4.73 25.83 1.45
C PRO A 204 -4.10 25.37 0.14
N VAL A 205 -3.86 24.08 -0.03
CA VAL A 205 -3.36 23.51 -1.28
C VAL A 205 -4.52 23.50 -2.28
N PRO A 206 -4.37 24.13 -3.47
CA PRO A 206 -5.38 24.08 -4.51
C PRO A 206 -5.61 22.62 -4.96
N ARG A 207 -6.86 22.20 -5.07
CA ARG A 207 -7.19 20.91 -5.67
C ARG A 207 -7.05 20.98 -7.18
N THR A 208 -6.40 19.99 -7.76
CA THR A 208 -6.36 19.81 -9.22
C THR A 208 -7.67 19.21 -9.72
N ASP A 209 -8.05 19.54 -10.96
CA ASP A 209 -9.30 19.02 -11.54
C ASP A 209 -9.21 17.51 -11.82
N GLU A 210 -8.03 17.00 -12.17
CA GLU A 210 -7.78 15.57 -12.40
C GLU A 210 -6.77 15.05 -11.39
N ARG A 211 -7.16 14.03 -10.63
CA ARG A 211 -6.33 13.49 -9.55
C ARG A 211 -6.66 12.06 -9.17
N VAL A 212 -5.71 11.41 -8.56
CA VAL A 212 -5.87 10.19 -7.78
C VAL A 212 -5.83 10.53 -6.29
N THR A 213 -6.79 10.07 -5.50
CA THR A 213 -6.78 10.29 -4.05
C THR A 213 -6.26 9.06 -3.31
N LEU A 214 -5.19 9.23 -2.54
CA LEU A 214 -4.68 8.22 -1.61
C LEU A 214 -5.46 8.34 -0.29
N LEU A 215 -6.30 7.37 0.02
CA LEU A 215 -7.13 7.30 1.25
C LEU A 215 -6.65 6.20 2.20
N GLY A 216 -7.21 6.17 3.40
CA GLY A 216 -7.05 5.06 4.32
C GLY A 216 -6.11 5.33 5.50
N ALA A 217 -5.39 4.30 5.92
CA ALA A 217 -4.47 4.32 7.06
C ALA A 217 -3.29 5.26 6.82
N HIS A 218 -2.53 5.50 7.87
CA HIS A 218 -1.28 6.26 7.78
C HIS A 218 -0.40 5.76 6.62
N ALA A 219 -0.01 6.65 5.72
CA ALA A 219 0.90 6.34 4.63
C ALA A 219 2.28 6.94 4.92
N PRO A 220 3.35 6.14 4.88
CA PRO A 220 4.71 6.64 5.00
C PRO A 220 5.09 7.45 3.75
N LEU A 221 6.08 8.34 3.88
CA LEU A 221 6.55 9.18 2.76
C LEU A 221 6.97 8.34 1.55
N SER A 222 7.67 7.23 1.78
CA SER A 222 8.10 6.33 0.71
C SER A 222 6.95 5.80 -0.15
N LEU A 223 5.80 5.48 0.47
CA LEU A 223 4.59 5.07 -0.26
C LEU A 223 4.00 6.25 -1.06
N ILE A 224 3.92 7.43 -0.43
CA ILE A 224 3.37 8.63 -1.08
C ILE A 224 4.24 9.01 -2.29
N ASP A 225 5.56 9.03 -2.12
CA ASP A 225 6.51 9.37 -3.18
C ASP A 225 6.48 8.31 -4.30
N THR A 226 6.43 7.02 -3.95
CA THR A 226 6.26 5.96 -4.96
C THR A 226 4.95 6.14 -5.74
N CYS A 227 3.85 6.53 -5.09
CA CYS A 227 2.61 6.81 -5.81
C CYS A 227 2.75 8.00 -6.77
N ARG A 228 3.47 9.05 -6.36
CA ARG A 228 3.72 10.24 -7.21
C ARG A 228 4.65 9.95 -8.37
N ASP A 229 5.63 9.07 -8.17
CA ASP A 229 6.63 8.71 -9.19
C ASP A 229 6.05 7.78 -10.26
N GLU A 230 5.09 6.93 -9.89
CA GLU A 230 4.58 5.86 -10.76
C GLU A 230 3.21 6.20 -11.39
N LEU A 231 2.55 7.26 -10.96
CA LEU A 231 1.27 7.70 -11.52
C LEU A 231 1.45 8.97 -12.34
N SER A 232 0.79 9.03 -13.48
CA SER A 232 0.77 10.19 -14.37
C SER A 232 -0.10 11.33 -13.84
N LEU A 233 -1.13 11.01 -13.03
CA LEU A 233 -2.05 11.97 -12.44
C LEU A 233 -1.53 12.47 -11.08
N HIS A 234 -1.94 13.67 -10.71
CA HIS A 234 -1.62 14.24 -9.39
C HIS A 234 -2.16 13.38 -8.24
N VAL A 235 -1.31 13.07 -7.27
CA VAL A 235 -1.68 12.27 -6.09
C VAL A 235 -1.99 13.17 -4.90
N GLU A 236 -3.27 13.23 -4.51
CA GLU A 236 -3.74 13.93 -3.32
C GLU A 236 -3.70 12.98 -2.09
N ASN A 237 -2.94 13.36 -1.04
CA ASN A 237 -2.82 12.53 0.16
C ASN A 237 -4.00 12.77 1.12
N GLY A 238 -5.01 11.89 1.11
CA GLY A 238 -6.17 11.86 2.00
C GLY A 238 -6.09 10.86 3.15
N THR A 239 -4.90 10.32 3.44
CA THR A 239 -4.71 9.36 4.54
C THR A 239 -4.89 10.00 5.92
N CYS A 240 -4.84 9.22 6.98
CA CYS A 240 -5.07 9.73 8.33
C CYS A 240 -4.04 10.77 8.80
N THR A 241 -2.87 10.83 8.18
CA THR A 241 -1.83 11.86 8.42
C THR A 241 -1.79 12.93 7.34
N GLY A 242 -2.41 12.68 6.18
CA GLY A 242 -2.64 13.66 5.14
C GLY A 242 -3.78 14.62 5.49
N PHE A 243 -4.12 15.50 4.59
CA PHE A 243 -5.24 16.44 4.75
C PHE A 243 -5.39 17.03 6.16
N ARG A 244 -4.37 17.74 6.61
CA ARG A 244 -4.55 18.67 7.71
C ARG A 244 -5.21 19.94 7.15
N GLN A 245 -6.51 20.04 7.30
CA GLN A 245 -7.31 21.17 6.80
C GLN A 245 -7.89 21.93 7.99
N VAL A 246 -7.04 22.51 8.82
CA VAL A 246 -7.48 23.42 9.87
C VAL A 246 -7.79 24.76 9.21
N ALA A 247 -8.98 25.31 9.51
CA ALA A 247 -9.37 26.62 8.99
C ALA A 247 -8.32 27.68 9.36
N SER A 248 -8.06 28.66 8.48
CA SER A 248 -7.15 29.76 8.78
C SER A 248 -7.70 30.63 9.92
N PRO A 249 -6.82 31.19 10.76
CA PRO A 249 -7.24 32.02 11.88
C PRO A 249 -8.02 33.27 11.39
N PRO A 250 -9.10 33.63 12.10
CA PRO A 250 -9.91 34.78 11.69
C PRO A 250 -9.11 36.09 11.82
N PRO A 251 -9.38 37.08 10.96
CA PRO A 251 -8.66 38.37 10.97
C PRO A 251 -8.70 39.10 12.32
N SER A 252 -9.68 38.81 13.17
CA SER A 252 -9.79 39.37 14.52
C SER A 252 -8.68 38.90 15.46
N LEU A 253 -8.21 37.66 15.33
CA LEU A 253 -7.07 37.15 16.09
C LEU A 253 -5.75 37.72 15.55
N VAL A 254 -5.64 37.93 14.23
CA VAL A 254 -4.44 38.46 13.59
C VAL A 254 -4.29 39.98 13.79
N ARG A 255 -5.39 40.74 13.73
CA ARG A 255 -5.37 42.22 13.86
C ARG A 255 -5.21 42.73 15.30
N ALA A 256 -5.53 41.91 16.29
CA ALA A 256 -5.32 42.29 17.70
C ALA A 256 -3.86 42.66 18.02
N GLN A 257 -2.92 42.28 17.14
CA GLN A 257 -1.49 42.53 17.26
C GLN A 257 -1.04 43.85 16.62
N ALA A 258 -1.66 44.29 15.51
CA ALA A 258 -1.29 45.52 14.83
C ALA A 258 -1.53 46.78 15.70
N SER A 259 -2.46 46.68 16.69
CA SER A 259 -2.74 47.76 17.61
C SER A 259 -1.75 47.84 18.80
N ALA A 260 -0.98 46.77 19.05
CA ALA A 260 0.01 46.77 20.15
C ALA A 260 1.38 47.36 19.72
N CYS A 261 1.65 47.47 18.42
CA CYS A 261 2.93 48.00 17.87
C CYS A 261 2.88 49.48 17.55
N HIS A 262 1.81 50.23 17.83
CA HIS A 262 1.73 51.67 17.54
C HIS A 262 2.29 52.54 18.69
N GLY A 263 3.30 52.05 19.40
CA GLY A 263 4.05 52.80 20.40
C GLY A 263 5.36 53.45 19.95
N CYS A 264 5.72 53.29 18.68
CA CYS A 264 6.99 53.82 18.14
C CYS A 264 6.77 54.49 16.77
N ALA A 265 6.34 55.72 16.73
CA ALA A 265 6.65 56.76 15.77
C ALA A 265 5.55 57.83 15.80
N ASP A 266 5.84 58.91 16.45
CA ASP A 266 5.83 60.25 15.84
C ASP A 266 6.20 61.29 16.93
N ALA A 267 7.47 61.62 16.94
CA ALA A 267 7.94 62.85 17.59
C ALA A 267 7.73 63.98 16.58
N GLY A 268 6.67 64.75 16.75
CA GLY A 268 6.46 65.93 15.91
C GLY A 268 5.21 66.68 16.33
N ASP A 269 5.46 67.71 17.10
CA ASP A 269 4.71 68.93 17.35
C ASP A 269 3.70 68.94 18.49
N ALA A 270 4.14 69.65 19.50
CA ALA A 270 3.39 70.01 20.70
C ALA A 270 2.50 71.23 20.46
N THR A 271 1.22 71.15 20.85
CA THR A 271 0.56 72.23 21.60
C THR A 271 -0.83 71.74 22.00
N GLY A 272 -1.13 71.71 23.29
CA GLY A 272 -2.50 71.86 23.77
C GLY A 272 -3.03 70.78 24.68
N ASP A 273 -2.98 71.09 25.94
CA ASP A 273 -3.92 70.81 27.01
C ASP A 273 -4.03 69.37 27.57
N ALA A 274 -3.44 69.24 28.75
CA ALA A 274 -3.43 68.06 29.58
C ALA A 274 -4.70 67.96 30.43
N THR A 275 -5.54 66.96 30.15
CA THR A 275 -6.30 66.27 31.20
C THR A 275 -6.06 64.77 31.02
N ALA A 276 -4.98 64.29 31.62
CA ALA A 276 -4.71 62.88 31.79
C ALA A 276 -5.82 62.28 32.68
N ARG A 277 -6.75 61.59 32.06
CA ARG A 277 -7.57 60.60 32.77
C ARG A 277 -6.70 59.37 32.92
N ASP A 278 -6.46 58.97 34.18
CA ASP A 278 -5.89 57.67 34.57
C ASP A 278 -6.70 56.56 33.92
N ALA A 279 -6.25 56.11 32.75
CA ALA A 279 -6.71 54.83 32.21
C ALA A 279 -6.01 53.73 33.04
N ALA A 280 -6.75 53.03 33.86
CA ALA A 280 -6.26 51.83 34.52
C ALA A 280 -5.57 50.91 33.49
N PRO A 281 -4.43 50.30 33.83
CA PRO A 281 -3.76 49.36 32.92
C PRO A 281 -4.77 48.29 32.48
N ALA A 282 -4.95 48.16 31.17
CA ALA A 282 -5.81 47.11 30.61
C ALA A 282 -5.35 45.77 31.20
N ALA A 283 -6.28 44.98 31.69
CA ALA A 283 -5.99 43.66 32.21
C ALA A 283 -5.20 42.86 31.15
N PRO A 284 -4.17 42.10 31.56
CA PRO A 284 -3.41 41.29 30.61
C PRO A 284 -4.37 40.44 29.80
N ARG A 285 -4.30 40.53 28.46
CA ARG A 285 -5.14 39.73 27.55
C ARG A 285 -4.73 38.27 27.68
N ASP A 286 -5.71 37.37 27.87
CA ASP A 286 -5.49 35.93 27.78
C ASP A 286 -5.46 35.56 26.28
N ASP A 287 -4.33 35.84 25.61
CA ASP A 287 -4.14 35.54 24.18
C ASP A 287 -4.22 34.05 23.89
N LEU A 288 -3.75 33.19 24.80
CA LEU A 288 -3.91 31.75 24.72
C LEU A 288 -5.39 31.34 24.81
N GLY A 289 -6.16 31.93 25.75
CA GLY A 289 -7.59 31.65 25.85
C GLY A 289 -8.35 32.02 24.59
N ALA A 290 -8.09 33.23 24.05
CA ALA A 290 -8.71 33.71 22.82
C ALA A 290 -8.36 32.82 21.59
N PHE A 291 -7.12 32.38 21.50
CA PHE A 291 -6.69 31.44 20.46
C PHE A 291 -7.41 30.10 20.59
N LEU A 292 -7.46 29.51 21.79
CA LEU A 292 -8.07 28.22 22.06
C LEU A 292 -9.58 28.21 21.85
N ASP A 293 -10.29 29.35 22.09
CA ASP A 293 -11.73 29.47 21.88
C ASP A 293 -12.13 29.21 20.41
N TRP A 294 -11.31 29.64 19.47
CA TRP A 294 -11.50 29.38 18.06
C TRP A 294 -10.81 28.09 17.61
N TYR A 295 -9.57 27.87 18.04
CA TYR A 295 -8.71 26.80 17.49
C TYR A 295 -9.24 25.40 17.81
N ALA A 296 -9.83 25.20 19.00
CA ALA A 296 -10.38 23.90 19.38
C ALA A 296 -11.51 23.46 18.43
N ASP A 297 -12.35 24.39 18.01
CA ASP A 297 -13.41 24.14 17.03
C ASP A 297 -12.82 23.89 15.64
N ALA A 298 -11.92 24.75 15.17
CA ALA A 298 -11.27 24.63 13.86
C ALA A 298 -10.50 23.30 13.71
N LEU A 299 -9.75 22.90 14.74
CA LEU A 299 -8.99 21.64 14.73
C LEU A 299 -9.89 20.41 14.78
N LEU A 300 -10.99 20.43 15.56
CA LEU A 300 -11.89 19.29 15.70
C LEU A 300 -12.79 19.12 14.45
N ASN A 301 -13.18 20.22 13.81
CA ASN A 301 -14.10 20.24 12.67
C ASN A 301 -13.41 20.18 11.30
N GLN A 302 -12.12 19.87 11.23
CA GLN A 302 -11.46 19.51 9.97
C GLN A 302 -12.06 18.22 9.39
N LEU A 303 -11.72 17.88 8.14
CA LEU A 303 -12.14 16.63 7.51
C LEU A 303 -11.98 15.44 8.48
N PRO A 304 -13.06 14.69 8.81
CA PRO A 304 -12.99 13.66 9.84
C PRO A 304 -12.10 12.50 9.45
N CYS A 305 -11.48 11.83 10.42
CA CYS A 305 -10.90 10.50 10.21
C CYS A 305 -11.96 9.42 10.46
N MET A 306 -11.69 8.17 10.06
CA MET A 306 -12.60 7.02 10.24
C MET A 306 -13.03 6.79 11.71
N ARG A 307 -12.25 7.28 12.66
CA ARG A 307 -12.55 7.19 14.09
C ARG A 307 -13.72 8.08 14.52
N MET A 308 -14.01 9.15 13.79
CA MET A 308 -15.09 10.07 14.15
C MET A 308 -16.45 9.41 13.89
N ALA A 309 -17.43 9.67 14.77
CA ALA A 309 -18.77 9.08 14.66
C ALA A 309 -19.53 9.53 13.41
N ASP A 310 -19.23 10.74 12.90
CA ASP A 310 -19.74 11.24 11.64
C ASP A 310 -18.59 11.31 10.63
N ALA A 311 -18.52 10.34 9.74
CA ALA A 311 -17.53 10.22 8.69
C ALA A 311 -18.13 10.47 7.28
N ALA A 312 -19.36 10.99 7.16
CA ALA A 312 -20.03 11.20 5.89
C ALA A 312 -19.25 12.10 4.93
N GLU A 313 -18.60 13.16 5.45
CA GLU A 313 -17.73 14.04 4.66
C GLU A 313 -16.51 13.28 4.07
N ARG A 314 -16.03 12.26 4.78
CA ARG A 314 -14.93 11.41 4.31
C ARG A 314 -15.39 10.46 3.21
N SER A 315 -16.58 9.89 3.34
CA SER A 315 -17.18 9.05 2.30
C SER A 315 -17.39 9.82 0.99
N ALA A 316 -17.68 11.13 1.08
CA ALA A 316 -17.80 12.01 -0.08
C ALA A 316 -16.48 12.28 -0.82
N LEU A 317 -15.32 11.89 -0.27
CA LEU A 317 -14.05 11.93 -0.99
C LEU A 317 -13.96 10.84 -2.06
N VAL A 318 -14.73 9.76 -1.91
CA VAL A 318 -14.82 8.69 -2.91
C VAL A 318 -15.85 9.12 -3.95
N GLY A 319 -15.42 9.43 -5.17
CA GLY A 319 -16.31 9.96 -6.24
C GLY A 319 -16.44 11.49 -6.24
N ALA A 320 -15.55 12.22 -5.58
CA ALA A 320 -15.52 13.68 -5.65
C ALA A 320 -15.23 14.16 -7.08
N PRO A 321 -15.79 15.31 -7.50
CA PRO A 321 -15.53 15.86 -8.85
C PRO A 321 -14.04 15.95 -9.16
N GLY A 322 -13.65 15.55 -10.38
CA GLY A 322 -12.25 15.54 -10.84
C GLY A 322 -11.44 14.35 -10.34
N GLN A 323 -12.03 13.43 -9.57
CA GLN A 323 -11.35 12.21 -9.13
C GLN A 323 -11.41 11.16 -10.23
N GLN A 324 -10.25 10.70 -10.69
CA GLN A 324 -10.11 9.66 -11.71
C GLN A 324 -9.92 8.27 -11.10
N GLY A 325 -9.37 8.21 -9.88
CA GLY A 325 -9.16 6.94 -9.18
C GLY A 325 -8.88 7.12 -7.70
N VAL A 326 -8.95 6.01 -6.96
CA VAL A 326 -8.66 5.95 -5.52
C VAL A 326 -7.61 4.88 -5.25
N ILE A 327 -6.55 5.26 -4.56
CA ILE A 327 -5.64 4.29 -3.91
C ILE A 327 -6.07 4.21 -2.45
N TYR A 328 -6.47 3.01 -2.02
CA TYR A 328 -6.90 2.80 -0.66
C TYR A 328 -5.85 2.05 0.16
N HIS A 329 -5.16 2.76 1.04
CA HIS A 329 -4.12 2.19 1.90
C HIS A 329 -4.72 1.58 3.16
N THR A 330 -4.44 0.30 3.39
CA THR A 330 -4.74 -0.40 4.64
C THR A 330 -3.43 -0.87 5.29
N MET A 331 -3.46 -1.04 6.60
CA MET A 331 -2.31 -1.56 7.35
C MET A 331 -2.72 -2.83 8.09
N LYS A 332 -1.87 -3.83 8.13
CA LYS A 332 -2.12 -5.06 8.87
C LYS A 332 -2.46 -4.75 10.33
N PHE A 333 -3.50 -5.40 10.83
CA PHE A 333 -4.07 -5.20 12.18
C PHE A 333 -4.68 -3.81 12.43
N CYS A 334 -5.02 -3.06 11.38
CA CYS A 334 -5.77 -1.81 11.49
C CYS A 334 -7.24 -2.03 11.11
N ASP A 335 -8.11 -2.26 12.11
CA ASP A 335 -9.51 -2.61 11.88
C ASP A 335 -10.31 -1.44 11.29
N TYR A 336 -10.08 -0.20 11.74
CA TYR A 336 -10.83 0.97 11.28
C TYR A 336 -10.82 1.13 9.76
N TYR A 337 -9.64 1.12 9.15
CA TYR A 337 -9.50 1.31 7.72
C TYR A 337 -9.80 0.04 6.90
N GLY A 338 -9.79 -1.12 7.55
CA GLY A 338 -10.31 -2.35 6.96
C GLY A 338 -11.83 -2.29 6.72
N PHE A 339 -12.59 -1.73 7.69
CA PHE A 339 -14.04 -1.52 7.55
C PHE A 339 -14.37 -0.42 6.53
N GLU A 340 -13.70 0.74 6.62
CA GLU A 340 -13.92 1.85 5.67
C GLU A 340 -13.66 1.42 4.23
N TYR A 341 -12.64 0.59 3.99
CA TYR A 341 -12.34 0.05 2.66
C TYR A 341 -13.54 -0.66 2.04
N LEU A 342 -14.24 -1.49 2.81
CA LEU A 342 -15.42 -2.22 2.33
C LEU A 342 -16.55 -1.28 1.93
N GLU A 343 -16.77 -0.21 2.69
CA GLU A 343 -17.78 0.81 2.40
C GLU A 343 -17.37 1.65 1.17
N ALA A 344 -16.11 2.09 1.12
CA ALA A 344 -15.56 2.84 0.02
C ALA A 344 -15.63 2.07 -1.31
N THR A 345 -15.30 0.77 -1.30
CA THR A 345 -15.36 -0.08 -2.50
C THR A 345 -16.79 -0.21 -3.05
N ARG A 346 -17.79 -0.22 -2.17
CA ARG A 346 -19.21 -0.28 -2.60
C ARG A 346 -19.71 1.04 -3.15
N ALA A 347 -19.20 2.15 -2.63
CA ALA A 347 -19.61 3.50 -2.99
C ALA A 347 -18.83 4.05 -4.20
N SER A 348 -17.67 3.50 -4.52
CA SER A 348 -16.81 4.01 -5.60
C SER A 348 -17.39 3.71 -6.97
N GLU A 349 -17.47 4.75 -7.80
CA GLU A 349 -17.77 4.69 -9.24
C GLU A 349 -16.49 4.78 -10.09
N VAL A 350 -15.35 5.11 -9.47
CA VAL A 350 -14.03 5.17 -10.12
C VAL A 350 -13.18 3.97 -9.75
N PRO A 351 -12.16 3.61 -10.54
CA PRO A 351 -11.24 2.53 -10.24
C PRO A 351 -10.60 2.68 -8.85
N MET A 352 -10.46 1.57 -8.11
CA MET A 352 -9.91 1.58 -6.76
C MET A 352 -8.84 0.51 -6.57
N LEU A 353 -7.60 0.94 -6.32
CA LEU A 353 -6.49 0.06 -5.98
C LEU A 353 -6.33 -0.06 -4.45
N LYS A 354 -6.41 -1.29 -3.91
CA LYS A 354 -6.05 -1.55 -2.51
C LYS A 354 -4.55 -1.80 -2.38
N ILE A 355 -3.90 -1.03 -1.51
CA ILE A 355 -2.52 -1.27 -1.06
C ILE A 355 -2.55 -1.62 0.43
N GLU A 356 -1.95 -2.75 0.81
CA GLU A 356 -1.81 -3.16 2.19
C GLU A 356 -0.33 -3.20 2.59
N THR A 357 0.03 -2.49 3.66
CA THR A 357 1.38 -2.51 4.22
C THR A 357 1.38 -3.12 5.62
N ASP A 358 2.54 -3.44 6.13
CA ASP A 358 2.72 -3.89 7.52
C ASP A 358 3.53 -2.91 8.38
N GLY A 359 3.92 -1.77 7.79
CA GLY A 359 4.69 -0.72 8.44
C GLY A 359 6.20 -0.91 8.35
N THR A 360 6.68 -1.97 7.67
CA THR A 360 8.09 -2.12 7.29
C THR A 360 8.33 -1.65 5.87
N ARG A 361 9.58 -1.35 5.55
CA ARG A 361 10.00 -1.00 4.19
C ARG A 361 9.74 -2.19 3.26
N GLN A 362 8.73 -2.07 2.40
CA GLN A 362 8.33 -3.13 1.49
C GLN A 362 9.24 -3.18 0.26
N SER A 363 9.25 -4.35 -0.44
CA SER A 363 9.90 -4.44 -1.74
C SER A 363 9.22 -3.48 -2.72
N ALA A 364 9.96 -2.47 -3.17
CA ALA A 364 9.44 -1.43 -4.06
C ALA A 364 8.91 -1.99 -5.39
N GLY A 365 9.42 -3.12 -5.87
CA GLY A 365 9.06 -3.70 -7.16
C GLY A 365 7.58 -4.11 -7.28
N GLN A 366 7.03 -4.80 -6.26
CA GLN A 366 5.63 -5.22 -6.27
C GLN A 366 4.66 -4.04 -6.20
N LEU A 367 5.02 -3.03 -5.40
CA LEU A 367 4.22 -1.82 -5.28
C LEU A 367 4.18 -1.06 -6.61
N ARG A 368 5.33 -0.89 -7.26
CA ARG A 368 5.45 -0.25 -8.58
C ARG A 368 4.62 -0.96 -9.64
N THR A 369 4.69 -2.30 -9.70
CA THR A 369 3.88 -3.08 -10.65
C THR A 369 2.38 -2.81 -10.49
N ARG A 370 1.89 -2.75 -9.22
CA ARG A 370 0.48 -2.46 -8.95
C ARG A 370 0.08 -1.04 -9.30
N LEU A 371 0.96 -0.07 -9.01
CA LEU A 371 0.72 1.34 -9.33
C LEU A 371 0.72 1.57 -10.84
N LYS A 372 1.68 0.99 -11.58
CA LYS A 372 1.69 1.06 -13.05
C LYS A 372 0.43 0.45 -13.67
N ALA A 373 0.03 -0.75 -13.20
CA ALA A 373 -1.20 -1.38 -13.66
C ALA A 373 -2.44 -0.54 -13.35
N PHE A 374 -2.44 0.16 -12.21
CA PHE A 374 -3.52 1.06 -11.86
C PHE A 374 -3.49 2.32 -12.73
N ASP A 375 -2.33 2.90 -13.00
CA ASP A 375 -2.17 4.04 -13.91
C ASP A 375 -2.66 3.70 -15.32
N GLU A 376 -2.30 2.53 -15.84
CA GLU A 376 -2.79 2.01 -17.12
C GLU A 376 -4.34 1.86 -17.16
N THR A 377 -4.99 1.60 -16.01
CA THR A 377 -6.46 1.56 -15.95
C THR A 377 -7.13 2.93 -15.95
N LEU A 378 -6.38 4.00 -15.68
CA LEU A 378 -6.88 5.37 -15.65
C LEU A 378 -6.76 6.07 -17.01
N HIS A 379 -5.99 5.49 -17.93
CA HIS A 379 -5.73 6.02 -19.26
C HIS A 379 -6.09 4.98 -20.31
N ASP A 380 -6.41 5.45 -21.51
CA ASP A 380 -6.53 4.55 -22.65
C ASP A 380 -5.13 4.03 -23.00
N VAL A 381 -4.90 2.69 -22.89
CA VAL A 381 -3.57 2.06 -23.05
C VAL A 381 -2.93 2.39 -24.39
N ALA A 382 -3.74 2.74 -25.36
CA ALA A 382 -3.34 3.16 -26.68
C ALA A 382 -2.48 4.44 -26.69
N GLU A 383 -2.62 5.33 -25.67
CA GLU A 383 -1.80 6.55 -25.55
C GLU A 383 -0.44 6.30 -24.89
N THR A 384 -0.26 5.21 -24.14
CA THR A 384 0.97 4.91 -23.38
C THR A 384 1.92 3.95 -24.10
N GLY A 385 1.47 3.27 -25.18
CA GLY A 385 2.29 2.33 -25.92
C GLY A 385 3.04 2.99 -27.08
N ALA A 386 4.32 2.69 -27.23
CA ALA A 386 5.19 2.88 -28.40
C ALA A 386 5.08 4.23 -29.18
N ALA A 387 4.83 5.34 -28.50
CA ALA A 387 4.90 6.66 -29.15
C ALA A 387 6.29 6.89 -29.76
N GLY A 388 6.38 6.80 -31.10
CA GLY A 388 7.60 7.07 -31.86
C GLY A 388 8.12 5.96 -32.76
N VAL A 389 7.45 4.80 -32.84
CA VAL A 389 7.84 3.72 -33.79
C VAL A 389 7.26 4.05 -35.17
N THR A 390 8.14 4.31 -36.14
CA THR A 390 7.73 4.51 -37.54
C THR A 390 7.50 3.14 -38.18
N VAL A 391 6.25 2.85 -38.56
CA VAL A 391 5.92 1.63 -39.30
C VAL A 391 6.37 1.75 -40.74
N PRO A 392 7.09 0.77 -41.30
CA PRO A 392 7.40 0.73 -42.72
C PRO A 392 6.10 0.66 -43.53
N VAL A 393 5.99 1.51 -44.58
CA VAL A 393 4.78 1.60 -45.42
C VAL A 393 4.60 0.35 -46.32
N ASP A 394 5.65 -0.46 -46.51
CA ASP A 394 5.63 -1.66 -47.36
C ASP A 394 6.36 -2.83 -46.66
N GLY A 395 5.62 -3.88 -46.30
CA GLY A 395 6.18 -5.14 -45.77
C GLY A 395 5.24 -5.83 -44.76
N PRO A 396 5.49 -7.12 -44.46
CA PRO A 396 4.74 -7.84 -43.43
C PRO A 396 5.08 -7.25 -42.05
N ILE A 397 4.05 -7.06 -41.24
CA ILE A 397 4.17 -6.58 -39.85
C ILE A 397 4.21 -7.78 -38.91
N TYR A 398 5.26 -7.89 -38.09
CA TYR A 398 5.33 -8.86 -37.02
C TYR A 398 5.65 -8.19 -35.69
N VAL A 399 4.92 -8.58 -34.66
CA VAL A 399 5.11 -8.08 -33.28
C VAL A 399 5.37 -9.26 -32.35
N LEU A 400 6.41 -9.13 -31.54
CA LEU A 400 6.74 -10.08 -30.48
C LEU A 400 6.10 -9.61 -29.17
N GLY A 401 5.30 -10.49 -28.55
CA GLY A 401 4.88 -10.37 -27.15
C GLY A 401 5.61 -11.41 -26.31
N ILE A 402 6.18 -11.00 -25.17
CA ILE A 402 6.86 -11.89 -24.24
C ILE A 402 6.38 -11.66 -22.82
N ASP A 403 5.89 -12.74 -22.19
CA ASP A 403 5.50 -12.75 -20.76
C ASP A 403 6.58 -13.49 -19.96
N SER A 404 7.34 -12.75 -19.18
CA SER A 404 8.40 -13.30 -18.32
C SER A 404 7.87 -13.50 -16.90
N GLY A 405 7.21 -14.63 -16.69
CA GLY A 405 6.72 -15.05 -15.39
C GLY A 405 7.82 -15.63 -14.48
N SER A 406 7.45 -15.92 -13.23
CA SER A 406 8.38 -16.47 -12.23
C SER A 406 8.76 -17.94 -12.47
N THR A 407 7.94 -18.71 -13.20
CA THR A 407 8.11 -20.15 -13.46
C THR A 407 8.33 -20.41 -14.93
N SER A 408 7.51 -19.87 -15.81
CA SER A 408 7.64 -19.92 -17.27
C SER A 408 7.89 -18.54 -17.86
N THR A 409 8.47 -18.55 -19.06
CA THR A 409 8.56 -17.40 -19.95
C THR A 409 7.91 -17.81 -21.27
N ASP A 410 6.89 -17.08 -21.65
CA ASP A 410 6.00 -17.39 -22.73
C ASP A 410 6.18 -16.31 -23.82
N ALA A 411 6.38 -16.72 -25.07
CA ALA A 411 6.60 -15.80 -26.17
C ALA A 411 5.68 -16.12 -27.35
N VAL A 412 5.18 -15.06 -27.98
CA VAL A 412 4.24 -15.12 -29.10
C VAL A 412 4.68 -14.15 -30.17
N VAL A 413 4.61 -14.55 -31.43
CA VAL A 413 4.71 -13.66 -32.60
C VAL A 413 3.34 -13.55 -33.23
N ALA A 414 2.83 -12.34 -33.37
CA ALA A 414 1.61 -12.02 -34.09
C ALA A 414 1.94 -11.30 -35.41
N ASP A 415 1.13 -11.53 -36.44
CA ASP A 415 1.20 -10.79 -37.70
C ASP A 415 0.36 -9.48 -37.64
N GLY A 416 0.38 -8.70 -38.72
CA GLY A 416 -0.35 -7.42 -38.81
C GLY A 416 -1.89 -7.52 -38.71
N ASP A 417 -2.43 -8.71 -38.89
CA ASP A 417 -3.87 -9.01 -38.73
C ASP A 417 -4.20 -9.53 -37.31
N GLY A 418 -3.20 -9.61 -36.42
CA GLY A 418 -3.32 -10.13 -35.06
C GLY A 418 -3.40 -11.66 -34.97
N GLN A 419 -3.04 -12.38 -36.05
CA GLN A 419 -3.00 -13.84 -36.02
C GLN A 419 -1.69 -14.32 -35.40
N ILE A 420 -1.77 -15.32 -34.54
CA ILE A 420 -0.59 -15.92 -33.89
C ILE A 420 0.16 -16.80 -34.87
N VAL A 421 1.34 -16.36 -35.29
CA VAL A 421 2.22 -17.05 -36.24
C VAL A 421 3.00 -18.18 -35.55
N ALA A 422 3.49 -17.92 -34.34
CA ALA A 422 4.25 -18.88 -33.55
C ALA A 422 4.09 -18.57 -32.05
N SER A 423 4.24 -19.60 -31.22
CA SER A 423 4.21 -19.44 -29.77
C SER A 423 5.06 -20.48 -29.07
N VAL A 424 5.71 -20.12 -27.97
CA VAL A 424 6.52 -21.05 -27.17
C VAL A 424 6.34 -20.76 -25.69
N ILE A 425 6.49 -21.81 -24.87
CA ILE A 425 6.53 -21.75 -23.42
C ILE A 425 7.83 -22.42 -22.97
N VAL A 426 8.68 -21.68 -22.28
CA VAL A 426 9.95 -22.21 -21.76
C VAL A 426 10.06 -21.95 -20.24
N PRO A 427 10.76 -22.81 -19.49
CA PRO A 427 11.05 -22.52 -18.09
C PRO A 427 11.87 -21.22 -17.94
N THR A 428 11.47 -20.29 -17.06
CA THR A 428 12.22 -19.04 -16.81
C THR A 428 13.63 -19.35 -16.27
N GLY A 429 13.73 -20.30 -15.34
CA GLY A 429 14.99 -20.66 -14.69
C GLY A 429 15.45 -19.62 -13.68
N ALA A 430 16.73 -19.65 -13.30
CA ALA A 430 17.28 -18.79 -12.25
C ALA A 430 17.46 -17.31 -12.67
N LYS A 431 17.48 -17.02 -13.97
CA LYS A 431 17.63 -15.67 -14.52
C LYS A 431 16.56 -15.41 -15.58
N ALA A 432 15.68 -14.47 -15.32
CA ALA A 432 14.59 -14.08 -16.23
C ALA A 432 15.12 -13.71 -17.63
N SER A 433 16.20 -12.91 -17.73
CA SER A 433 16.81 -12.52 -18.99
C SER A 433 17.31 -13.70 -19.84
N ALA A 434 17.78 -14.77 -19.20
CA ALA A 434 18.21 -15.97 -19.93
C ALA A 434 17.02 -16.81 -20.42
N GLY A 435 15.94 -16.88 -19.62
CA GLY A 435 14.66 -17.47 -20.02
C GLY A 435 14.07 -16.75 -21.23
N ALA A 436 14.03 -15.42 -21.16
CA ALA A 436 13.52 -14.57 -22.23
C ALA A 436 14.30 -14.77 -23.56
N ARG A 437 15.62 -14.77 -23.53
CA ARG A 437 16.42 -15.05 -24.74
C ARG A 437 16.08 -16.41 -25.38
N ARG A 438 15.97 -17.47 -24.56
CA ARG A 438 15.58 -18.78 -25.07
C ARG A 438 14.19 -18.77 -25.70
N ALA A 439 13.23 -18.09 -25.07
CA ALA A 439 11.88 -17.97 -25.60
C ALA A 439 11.87 -17.21 -26.94
N ILE A 440 12.61 -16.09 -27.04
CA ILE A 440 12.73 -15.30 -28.27
C ILE A 440 13.38 -16.12 -29.38
N ASP A 441 14.52 -16.75 -29.11
CA ASP A 441 15.25 -17.54 -30.10
C ASP A 441 14.38 -18.70 -30.64
N GLU A 442 13.64 -19.38 -29.76
CA GLU A 442 12.82 -20.52 -30.14
C GLU A 442 11.54 -20.10 -30.88
N VAL A 443 10.87 -19.01 -30.46
CA VAL A 443 9.65 -18.54 -31.15
C VAL A 443 9.99 -18.00 -32.55
N LEU A 444 11.09 -17.26 -32.70
CA LEU A 444 11.54 -16.76 -34.00
C LEU A 444 11.92 -17.91 -34.95
N LYS A 445 12.64 -18.91 -34.44
CA LYS A 445 12.97 -20.11 -35.20
C LYS A 445 11.71 -20.85 -35.64
N GLN A 446 10.70 -20.98 -34.78
CA GLN A 446 9.43 -21.62 -35.11
C GLN A 446 8.65 -20.82 -36.16
N ALA A 447 8.67 -19.48 -36.07
CA ALA A 447 8.07 -18.59 -37.06
C ALA A 447 8.82 -18.52 -38.39
N GLY A 448 10.08 -18.97 -38.43
CA GLY A 448 10.97 -18.80 -39.60
C GLY A 448 11.41 -17.35 -39.82
N LEU A 449 11.44 -16.55 -38.74
CA LEU A 449 11.77 -15.14 -38.74
C LEU A 449 13.10 -14.88 -38.03
N SER A 450 13.67 -13.72 -38.33
CA SER A 450 14.80 -13.14 -37.61
C SER A 450 14.37 -11.99 -36.70
N ASN A 451 15.25 -11.54 -35.82
CA ASN A 451 14.96 -10.40 -34.98
C ASN A 451 14.74 -9.09 -35.76
N ASP A 452 15.33 -9.00 -36.97
CA ASP A 452 15.19 -7.82 -37.83
C ASP A 452 13.84 -7.77 -38.59
N ASP A 453 13.10 -8.89 -38.61
CA ASP A 453 11.76 -8.95 -39.18
C ASP A 453 10.68 -8.43 -38.24
N LEU A 454 11.01 -8.25 -36.94
CA LEU A 454 10.09 -7.74 -35.93
C LEU A 454 10.04 -6.20 -35.95
N ILE A 455 8.83 -5.66 -36.09
CA ILE A 455 8.58 -4.20 -36.03
C ILE A 455 8.61 -3.71 -34.59
N LEU A 456 8.05 -4.51 -33.66
CA LEU A 456 7.93 -4.14 -32.25
C LEU A 456 8.08 -5.36 -31.35
N ARG A 457 8.67 -5.15 -30.16
CA ARG A 457 8.88 -6.15 -29.11
C ARG A 457 8.31 -5.63 -27.80
N VAL A 458 7.31 -6.32 -27.29
CA VAL A 458 6.58 -5.92 -26.07
C VAL A 458 6.82 -6.93 -24.96
N ALA A 459 7.33 -6.46 -23.83
CA ALA A 459 7.55 -7.28 -22.65
C ALA A 459 6.41 -7.10 -21.64
N THR A 460 6.04 -8.20 -20.99
CA THR A 460 5.13 -8.21 -19.84
C THR A 460 5.60 -9.21 -18.77
N GLY A 461 4.84 -9.36 -17.70
CA GLY A 461 5.17 -10.24 -16.59
C GLY A 461 6.10 -9.60 -15.55
N TYR A 462 6.39 -10.38 -14.51
CA TYR A 462 7.24 -9.93 -13.39
C TYR A 462 8.66 -9.55 -13.81
N GLY A 463 9.21 -10.25 -14.83
CA GLY A 463 10.57 -10.06 -15.33
C GLY A 463 10.72 -8.99 -16.42
N ARG A 464 9.65 -8.32 -16.86
CA ARG A 464 9.61 -7.43 -18.03
C ARG A 464 10.70 -6.36 -18.08
N ASP A 465 11.00 -5.73 -16.92
CA ASP A 465 11.97 -4.65 -16.83
C ASP A 465 13.44 -5.13 -16.95
N ASN A 466 13.67 -6.46 -16.95
CA ASN A 466 15.00 -7.06 -17.00
C ASN A 466 15.31 -7.76 -18.34
N ILE A 467 14.48 -7.57 -19.37
CA ILE A 467 14.67 -8.16 -20.69
C ILE A 467 15.29 -7.13 -21.61
N GLU A 468 16.51 -7.41 -22.06
CA GLU A 468 17.22 -6.55 -23.01
C GLU A 468 16.61 -6.62 -24.41
N GLY A 469 16.57 -5.51 -25.14
CA GLY A 469 16.14 -5.45 -26.54
C GLY A 469 14.62 -5.39 -26.73
N MET A 470 13.86 -5.07 -25.67
CA MET A 470 12.43 -4.78 -25.78
C MET A 470 12.23 -3.30 -26.09
N ASP A 471 11.24 -3.01 -26.93
CA ASP A 471 10.90 -1.66 -27.35
C ASP A 471 9.98 -0.98 -26.30
N CYS A 472 9.08 -1.76 -25.67
CA CYS A 472 8.25 -1.28 -24.55
C CYS A 472 7.91 -2.41 -23.56
N ALA A 473 7.43 -2.01 -22.39
CA ALA A 473 6.96 -2.91 -21.33
C ALA A 473 5.57 -2.48 -20.86
N ILE A 474 4.61 -3.39 -20.89
CA ILE A 474 3.22 -3.19 -20.45
C ILE A 474 2.97 -4.12 -19.26
N THR A 475 2.09 -3.72 -18.33
CA THR A 475 1.82 -4.55 -17.17
C THR A 475 1.10 -5.84 -17.53
N GLU A 476 1.34 -6.88 -16.73
CA GLU A 476 0.69 -8.17 -16.92
C GLU A 476 -0.83 -8.11 -16.78
N ILE A 477 -1.37 -7.17 -15.98
CA ILE A 477 -2.81 -6.99 -15.81
C ILE A 477 -3.46 -6.59 -17.13
N THR A 478 -2.91 -5.58 -17.77
CA THR A 478 -3.39 -5.05 -19.06
C THR A 478 -3.21 -6.07 -20.17
N CYS A 479 -2.05 -6.75 -20.22
CA CYS A 479 -1.81 -7.78 -21.21
C CYS A 479 -2.74 -8.99 -21.05
N HIS A 480 -2.98 -9.47 -19.82
CA HIS A 480 -3.93 -10.55 -19.58
C HIS A 480 -5.37 -10.15 -19.92
N ALA A 481 -5.78 -8.92 -19.64
CA ALA A 481 -7.09 -8.41 -20.03
C ALA A 481 -7.28 -8.47 -21.56
N ARG A 482 -6.29 -7.91 -22.30
CA ARG A 482 -6.36 -7.87 -23.78
C ARG A 482 -6.26 -9.25 -24.42
N GLY A 483 -5.37 -10.12 -23.89
CA GLY A 483 -5.25 -11.50 -24.34
C GLY A 483 -6.50 -12.32 -24.06
N ALA A 484 -7.11 -12.14 -22.90
CA ALA A 484 -8.35 -12.83 -22.51
C ALA A 484 -9.53 -12.40 -23.40
N HIS A 485 -9.67 -11.12 -23.69
CA HIS A 485 -10.70 -10.62 -24.60
C HIS A 485 -10.51 -11.15 -26.05
N HIS A 486 -9.26 -11.35 -26.49
CA HIS A 486 -8.97 -12.01 -27.76
C HIS A 486 -9.36 -13.50 -27.76
N LEU A 487 -9.03 -14.23 -26.67
CA LEU A 487 -9.32 -15.66 -26.54
C LEU A 487 -10.80 -15.96 -26.33
N MET A 488 -11.52 -15.04 -25.66
CA MET A 488 -12.92 -15.16 -25.30
C MET A 488 -13.54 -13.74 -25.25
N PRO A 489 -14.06 -13.21 -26.36
CA PRO A 489 -14.58 -11.84 -26.43
C PRO A 489 -15.71 -11.52 -25.42
N GLU A 490 -16.45 -12.53 -24.99
CA GLU A 490 -17.50 -12.40 -23.98
C GLU A 490 -16.97 -12.44 -22.54
N ALA A 491 -15.67 -12.64 -22.31
CA ALA A 491 -15.09 -12.68 -20.97
C ALA A 491 -15.37 -11.37 -20.20
N ARG A 492 -15.84 -11.50 -18.96
CA ARG A 492 -16.05 -10.39 -18.03
C ARG A 492 -15.09 -10.45 -16.85
N THR A 493 -14.54 -11.62 -16.59
CA THR A 493 -13.57 -11.82 -15.52
C THR A 493 -12.50 -12.81 -15.93
N VAL A 494 -11.26 -12.37 -15.81
CA VAL A 494 -10.07 -13.24 -15.97
C VAL A 494 -9.63 -13.71 -14.58
N ILE A 495 -9.44 -15.01 -14.44
CA ILE A 495 -8.88 -15.64 -13.25
C ILE A 495 -7.52 -16.19 -13.66
N ASP A 496 -6.44 -15.45 -13.38
CA ASP A 496 -5.09 -15.87 -13.67
C ASP A 496 -4.44 -16.50 -12.44
N ILE A 497 -4.05 -17.78 -12.54
CA ILE A 497 -3.32 -18.47 -11.48
C ILE A 497 -1.98 -18.94 -12.03
N GLY A 498 -0.95 -18.17 -11.69
CA GLY A 498 0.43 -18.41 -12.03
C GLY A 498 1.15 -19.33 -11.04
N GLY A 499 2.48 -19.41 -11.21
CA GLY A 499 3.34 -20.21 -10.33
C GLY A 499 3.47 -19.64 -8.92
N GLN A 500 3.57 -18.32 -8.74
CA GLN A 500 3.83 -17.69 -7.44
C GLN A 500 2.77 -16.67 -7.02
N ASP A 501 1.91 -16.27 -7.92
CA ASP A 501 0.86 -15.29 -7.70
C ASP A 501 -0.47 -15.76 -8.30
N SER A 502 -1.53 -15.08 -7.93
CA SER A 502 -2.85 -15.22 -8.53
C SER A 502 -3.49 -13.85 -8.68
N LYS A 503 -4.19 -13.64 -9.78
CA LYS A 503 -4.84 -12.39 -10.13
C LYS A 503 -6.28 -12.64 -10.52
N VAL A 504 -7.15 -11.68 -10.20
CA VAL A 504 -8.50 -11.63 -10.77
C VAL A 504 -8.68 -10.24 -11.36
N ILE A 505 -9.04 -10.20 -12.64
CA ILE A 505 -9.20 -8.99 -13.42
C ILE A 505 -10.65 -8.94 -13.89
N HIS A 506 -11.37 -7.90 -13.51
CA HIS A 506 -12.72 -7.62 -13.99
C HIS A 506 -12.62 -6.74 -15.23
N LEU A 507 -13.26 -7.17 -16.31
CA LEU A 507 -13.24 -6.50 -17.60
C LEU A 507 -14.54 -5.70 -17.81
N ASP A 508 -14.41 -4.57 -18.47
CA ASP A 508 -15.55 -3.83 -19.03
C ASP A 508 -16.10 -4.49 -20.31
N GLU A 509 -17.08 -3.88 -20.95
CA GLU A 509 -17.70 -4.40 -22.18
C GLU A 509 -16.77 -4.39 -23.40
N ALA A 510 -15.77 -3.53 -23.39
CA ALA A 510 -14.78 -3.42 -24.45
C ALA A 510 -13.54 -4.30 -24.22
N GLY A 511 -13.48 -5.04 -23.11
CA GLY A 511 -12.34 -5.87 -22.73
C GLY A 511 -11.23 -5.09 -22.00
N GLY A 512 -11.47 -3.83 -21.64
CA GLY A 512 -10.59 -3.03 -20.82
C GLY A 512 -10.63 -3.46 -19.35
N VAL A 513 -9.62 -3.06 -18.58
CA VAL A 513 -9.52 -3.37 -17.14
C VAL A 513 -10.43 -2.42 -16.35
N ALA A 514 -11.56 -2.91 -15.85
CA ALA A 514 -12.44 -2.15 -14.96
C ALA A 514 -11.94 -2.18 -13.51
N ASN A 515 -11.39 -3.31 -13.05
CA ASN A 515 -10.83 -3.47 -11.70
C ASN A 515 -9.96 -4.72 -11.64
N PHE A 516 -9.02 -4.77 -10.70
CA PHE A 516 -8.20 -5.97 -10.51
C PHE A 516 -7.75 -6.15 -9.05
N VAL A 517 -7.36 -7.37 -8.72
CA VAL A 517 -6.73 -7.72 -7.45
C VAL A 517 -5.68 -8.78 -7.66
N MET A 518 -4.57 -8.68 -6.93
CA MET A 518 -3.47 -9.64 -6.96
C MET A 518 -3.20 -10.22 -5.57
N ASN A 519 -2.83 -11.49 -5.54
CA ASN A 519 -2.19 -12.14 -4.40
C ASN A 519 -0.76 -12.54 -4.82
N ASP A 520 0.20 -11.71 -4.51
CA ASP A 520 1.62 -11.82 -4.85
C ASP A 520 2.52 -12.04 -3.62
N LYS A 521 1.92 -12.08 -2.41
CA LYS A 521 2.66 -12.23 -1.14
C LYS A 521 2.56 -13.61 -0.50
N CYS A 522 1.67 -14.46 -1.00
CA CYS A 522 1.39 -15.75 -0.40
C CYS A 522 1.27 -16.83 -1.47
N ALA A 523 2.14 -17.82 -1.42
CA ALA A 523 2.11 -18.96 -2.34
C ALA A 523 0.83 -19.82 -2.21
N ALA A 524 0.12 -19.72 -1.10
CA ALA A 524 -1.12 -20.45 -0.89
C ALA A 524 -2.20 -20.03 -1.91
N GLY A 525 -2.65 -20.96 -2.73
CA GLY A 525 -3.58 -20.71 -3.83
C GLY A 525 -2.90 -20.39 -5.17
N THR A 526 -1.64 -20.81 -5.34
CA THR A 526 -0.86 -20.67 -6.58
C THR A 526 -0.32 -22.02 -7.05
N GLY A 527 0.26 -22.07 -8.25
CA GLY A 527 0.86 -23.30 -8.78
C GLY A 527 1.95 -23.90 -7.88
N ARG A 528 2.75 -23.07 -7.21
CA ARG A 528 3.77 -23.52 -6.25
C ARG A 528 3.18 -24.25 -5.05
N PHE A 529 2.01 -23.87 -4.61
CA PHE A 529 1.30 -24.57 -3.55
C PHE A 529 0.94 -25.99 -3.99
N LEU A 530 0.39 -26.13 -5.21
CA LEU A 530 0.04 -27.43 -5.78
C LEU A 530 1.27 -28.29 -6.05
N GLU A 531 2.36 -27.72 -6.58
CA GLU A 531 3.64 -28.41 -6.79
C GLU A 531 4.25 -28.93 -5.49
N ALA A 532 4.25 -28.12 -4.42
CA ALA A 532 4.81 -28.51 -3.13
C ALA A 532 3.99 -29.65 -2.49
N THR A 533 2.67 -29.57 -2.56
CA THR A 533 1.79 -30.60 -2.00
C THR A 533 1.79 -31.89 -2.82
N ALA A 534 1.82 -31.82 -4.15
CA ALA A 534 2.00 -32.98 -5.02
C ALA A 534 3.30 -33.73 -4.70
N ARG A 535 4.41 -32.98 -4.53
CA ARG A 535 5.71 -33.58 -4.15
C ARG A 535 5.68 -34.23 -2.78
N ALA A 536 4.97 -33.63 -1.79
CA ALA A 536 4.82 -34.21 -0.45
C ALA A 536 4.05 -35.54 -0.49
N MET A 537 3.19 -35.74 -1.50
CA MET A 537 2.43 -37.00 -1.74
C MET A 537 3.11 -37.91 -2.77
N GLU A 538 4.35 -37.61 -3.18
CA GLU A 538 5.11 -38.36 -4.18
C GLU A 538 4.41 -38.47 -5.54
N LEU A 539 3.59 -37.47 -5.93
CA LEU A 539 2.88 -37.39 -7.19
C LEU A 539 3.56 -36.41 -8.15
N THR A 540 3.52 -36.72 -9.44
CA THR A 540 3.73 -35.71 -10.48
C THR A 540 2.51 -34.78 -10.56
N LEU A 541 2.67 -33.57 -11.12
CA LEU A 541 1.54 -32.65 -11.30
C LEU A 541 0.41 -33.25 -12.16
N ASP A 542 0.76 -34.02 -13.20
CA ASP A 542 -0.22 -34.68 -14.07
C ASP A 542 -1.01 -35.78 -13.31
N GLU A 543 -0.34 -36.53 -12.43
CA GLU A 543 -0.98 -37.52 -11.58
C GLU A 543 -1.88 -36.83 -10.55
N PHE A 544 -1.38 -35.76 -9.93
CA PHE A 544 -2.13 -34.94 -9.00
C PHE A 544 -3.46 -34.46 -9.60
N CYS A 545 -3.39 -33.80 -10.79
CA CYS A 545 -4.58 -33.30 -11.47
C CYS A 545 -5.60 -34.41 -11.79
N ARG A 546 -5.13 -35.61 -12.19
CA ARG A 546 -6.02 -36.72 -12.52
C ARG A 546 -6.66 -37.35 -11.29
N VAL A 547 -5.87 -37.58 -10.24
CA VAL A 547 -6.33 -38.23 -9.02
C VAL A 547 -7.38 -37.40 -8.31
N GLY A 548 -7.26 -36.09 -8.28
CA GLY A 548 -8.21 -35.16 -7.67
C GLY A 548 -9.62 -35.24 -8.26
N LEU A 549 -9.78 -35.72 -9.50
CA LEU A 549 -11.07 -35.89 -10.15
C LEU A 549 -11.84 -37.16 -9.68
N GLU A 550 -11.16 -38.08 -9.01
CA GLU A 550 -11.71 -39.38 -8.56
C GLU A 550 -12.16 -39.37 -7.09
N TRP A 551 -12.25 -38.20 -6.48
CA TRP A 551 -12.64 -38.03 -5.08
C TRP A 551 -14.04 -38.58 -4.77
N LYS A 552 -14.27 -38.95 -3.49
CA LYS A 552 -15.53 -39.50 -3.01
C LYS A 552 -16.05 -38.83 -1.74
N HIS A 553 -15.17 -38.25 -0.94
CA HIS A 553 -15.50 -37.61 0.32
C HIS A 553 -14.84 -36.23 0.40
N ASP A 554 -15.59 -35.25 0.89
CA ASP A 554 -15.08 -33.93 1.16
C ASP A 554 -14.06 -33.93 2.29
N VAL A 555 -12.83 -33.57 1.99
CA VAL A 555 -11.76 -33.33 2.96
C VAL A 555 -11.51 -31.82 3.01
N LYS A 556 -11.62 -31.23 4.20
CA LYS A 556 -11.34 -29.81 4.37
C LYS A 556 -9.89 -29.61 4.78
N ILE A 557 -9.16 -28.88 3.95
CA ILE A 557 -7.82 -28.38 4.29
C ILE A 557 -8.00 -27.06 5.03
N SER A 558 -7.72 -27.06 6.33
CA SER A 558 -7.98 -25.93 7.22
C SER A 558 -6.88 -24.86 7.12
N SER A 559 -5.67 -25.26 6.81
CA SER A 559 -4.50 -24.42 6.83
C SER A 559 -4.40 -23.55 5.58
N MET A 560 -4.35 -22.23 5.81
CA MET A 560 -4.20 -21.25 4.72
C MET A 560 -2.75 -21.03 4.29
N CYS A 561 -1.78 -21.43 5.08
CA CYS A 561 -0.34 -21.30 4.80
C CYS A 561 0.20 -22.58 4.20
N THR A 562 1.00 -22.49 3.14
CA THR A 562 1.60 -23.64 2.43
C THR A 562 2.32 -24.60 3.38
N VAL A 563 3.10 -24.09 4.33
CA VAL A 563 3.87 -24.91 5.29
C VAL A 563 2.95 -25.68 6.23
N PHE A 564 1.88 -25.07 6.72
CA PHE A 564 0.92 -25.73 7.60
C PHE A 564 0.02 -26.68 6.82
N ALA A 565 -0.35 -26.36 5.59
CA ALA A 565 -1.10 -27.24 4.71
C ALA A 565 -0.30 -28.51 4.37
N GLU A 566 1.00 -28.41 4.13
CA GLU A 566 1.89 -29.55 3.95
C GLU A 566 1.88 -30.48 5.17
N SER A 567 1.96 -29.92 6.38
CA SER A 567 1.87 -30.70 7.62
C SER A 567 0.50 -31.37 7.79
N GLU A 568 -0.58 -30.68 7.41
CA GLU A 568 -1.95 -31.23 7.44
C GLU A 568 -2.12 -32.37 6.43
N VAL A 569 -1.59 -32.22 5.21
CA VAL A 569 -1.57 -33.25 4.17
C VAL A 569 -0.82 -34.50 4.65
N ILE A 570 0.36 -34.34 5.25
CA ILE A 570 1.14 -35.45 5.82
C ILE A 570 0.34 -36.19 6.89
N THR A 571 -0.39 -35.45 7.74
CA THR A 571 -1.26 -36.05 8.76
C THR A 571 -2.41 -36.86 8.13
N LEU A 572 -3.08 -36.30 7.12
CA LEU A 572 -4.16 -36.96 6.40
C LEU A 572 -3.69 -38.23 5.68
N VAL A 573 -2.50 -38.20 5.09
CA VAL A 573 -1.88 -39.40 4.49
C VAL A 573 -1.54 -40.43 5.54
N ALA A 574 -1.05 -40.04 6.72
CA ALA A 574 -0.77 -40.94 7.83
C ALA A 574 -2.04 -41.56 8.44
N ASP A 575 -3.19 -40.90 8.32
CA ASP A 575 -4.49 -41.35 8.73
C ASP A 575 -5.20 -42.21 7.63
N ASP A 576 -4.47 -42.66 6.62
CA ASP A 576 -4.97 -43.48 5.50
C ASP A 576 -6.11 -42.78 4.71
N THR A 577 -6.19 -41.43 4.73
CA THR A 577 -7.18 -40.70 3.92
C THR A 577 -6.90 -40.92 2.44
N PRO A 578 -7.90 -41.22 1.60
CA PRO A 578 -7.68 -41.40 0.17
C PRO A 578 -7.03 -40.20 -0.49
N VAL A 579 -5.98 -40.40 -1.25
CA VAL A 579 -5.21 -39.32 -1.92
C VAL A 579 -6.11 -38.47 -2.80
N ALA A 580 -7.10 -39.09 -3.48
CA ALA A 580 -8.06 -38.33 -4.31
C ALA A 580 -8.88 -37.31 -3.50
N ASP A 581 -9.31 -37.70 -2.29
CA ASP A 581 -10.07 -36.82 -1.41
C ASP A 581 -9.21 -35.67 -0.85
N ILE A 582 -7.92 -35.93 -0.56
CA ILE A 582 -6.95 -34.93 -0.13
C ILE A 582 -6.70 -33.89 -1.27
N VAL A 583 -6.47 -34.39 -2.49
CA VAL A 583 -6.21 -33.53 -3.66
C VAL A 583 -7.42 -32.65 -3.96
N HIS A 584 -8.62 -33.20 -3.93
CA HIS A 584 -9.86 -32.43 -4.06
C HIS A 584 -9.97 -31.32 -2.99
N GLY A 585 -9.65 -31.63 -1.74
CA GLY A 585 -9.62 -30.65 -0.65
C GLY A 585 -8.62 -29.50 -0.89
N LEU A 586 -7.47 -29.80 -1.51
CA LEU A 586 -6.49 -28.79 -1.92
C LEU A 586 -7.00 -27.92 -3.07
N ASP A 587 -7.62 -28.51 -4.10
CA ASP A 587 -8.25 -27.79 -5.21
C ASP A 587 -9.36 -26.84 -4.70
N MET A 588 -10.20 -27.32 -3.79
CA MET A 588 -11.23 -26.50 -3.12
C MET A 588 -10.64 -25.36 -2.28
N SER A 589 -9.48 -25.59 -1.63
CA SER A 589 -8.77 -24.52 -0.90
C SER A 589 -8.26 -23.42 -1.84
N VAL A 590 -7.69 -23.77 -3.01
CA VAL A 590 -7.28 -22.82 -4.05
C VAL A 590 -8.49 -22.05 -4.58
N ALA A 591 -9.56 -22.76 -4.94
CA ALA A 591 -10.78 -22.18 -5.49
C ALA A 591 -11.44 -21.20 -4.50
N THR A 592 -11.53 -21.55 -3.22
CA THR A 592 -12.11 -20.70 -2.19
C THR A 592 -11.34 -19.37 -2.03
N LYS A 593 -10.01 -19.43 -2.04
CA LYS A 593 -9.15 -18.23 -1.99
C LYS A 593 -9.32 -17.34 -3.21
N THR A 594 -9.32 -17.95 -4.39
CA THR A 594 -9.49 -17.23 -5.65
C THR A 594 -10.88 -16.59 -5.76
N ALA A 595 -11.93 -17.30 -5.35
CA ALA A 595 -13.27 -16.74 -5.28
C ALA A 595 -13.37 -15.56 -4.29
N ALA A 596 -12.60 -15.59 -3.19
CA ALA A 596 -12.52 -14.44 -2.29
C ALA A 596 -11.86 -13.22 -2.94
N LEU A 597 -10.89 -13.41 -3.85
CA LEU A 597 -10.34 -12.33 -4.67
C LEU A 597 -11.39 -11.83 -5.67
N ALA A 598 -12.10 -12.73 -6.36
CA ALA A 598 -13.14 -12.39 -7.32
C ALA A 598 -14.23 -11.49 -6.72
N ARG A 599 -14.68 -11.78 -5.49
CA ARG A 599 -15.66 -10.93 -4.79
C ARG A 599 -15.16 -9.51 -4.54
N ARG A 600 -13.84 -9.31 -4.38
CA ARG A 600 -13.26 -7.98 -4.12
C ARG A 600 -13.31 -7.06 -5.33
N VAL A 601 -13.25 -7.61 -6.53
CA VAL A 601 -13.29 -6.85 -7.79
C VAL A 601 -14.68 -6.78 -8.40
N LYS A 602 -15.70 -7.23 -7.69
CA LYS A 602 -17.08 -7.34 -8.23
C LYS A 602 -17.13 -8.20 -9.50
N ALA A 603 -16.37 -9.31 -9.50
CA ALA A 603 -16.26 -10.22 -10.63
C ALA A 603 -17.63 -10.71 -11.11
N GLU A 604 -17.82 -10.77 -12.42
CA GLU A 604 -19.05 -11.18 -13.09
C GLU A 604 -18.77 -12.39 -14.00
N PRO A 605 -19.73 -13.33 -14.20
CA PRO A 605 -19.67 -14.28 -15.30
C PRO A 605 -19.68 -13.51 -16.64
N ALA A 606 -19.04 -13.96 -17.68
CA ALA A 606 -18.33 -15.16 -18.04
C ALA A 606 -16.87 -15.14 -17.53
N TYR A 607 -16.50 -16.20 -16.86
CA TYR A 607 -15.15 -16.38 -16.32
C TYR A 607 -14.23 -17.08 -17.34
N LEU A 608 -13.02 -16.57 -17.53
CA LEU A 608 -11.94 -17.23 -18.25
C LEU A 608 -10.76 -17.47 -17.30
N MET A 609 -10.33 -18.72 -17.16
CA MET A 609 -9.15 -19.05 -16.37
C MET A 609 -7.91 -19.06 -17.26
N THR A 610 -6.85 -18.38 -16.80
CA THR A 610 -5.54 -18.26 -17.47
C THR A 610 -4.41 -18.68 -16.51
N GLY A 611 -3.16 -18.65 -17.01
CA GLY A 611 -1.99 -19.12 -16.29
C GLY A 611 -1.82 -20.63 -16.32
N GLY A 612 -0.71 -21.12 -15.76
CA GLY A 612 -0.36 -22.54 -15.81
C GLY A 612 -1.36 -23.47 -15.10
N VAL A 613 -2.04 -22.96 -14.05
CA VAL A 613 -3.02 -23.75 -13.27
C VAL A 613 -4.34 -23.93 -14.03
N ALA A 614 -4.60 -23.19 -15.11
CA ALA A 614 -5.76 -23.43 -15.97
C ALA A 614 -5.77 -24.83 -16.62
N GLN A 615 -4.65 -25.53 -16.61
CA GLN A 615 -4.54 -26.93 -17.06
C GLN A 615 -5.00 -27.95 -16.00
N ASN A 616 -5.20 -27.52 -14.74
CA ASN A 616 -5.70 -28.39 -13.66
C ASN A 616 -7.24 -28.39 -13.65
N GLU A 617 -7.83 -29.43 -14.24
CA GLU A 617 -9.29 -29.60 -14.31
C GLU A 617 -9.96 -29.66 -12.92
N GLY A 618 -9.25 -30.20 -11.91
CA GLY A 618 -9.75 -30.25 -10.52
C GLY A 618 -9.96 -28.85 -9.95
N VAL A 619 -8.98 -27.94 -10.14
CA VAL A 619 -9.11 -26.52 -9.72
C VAL A 619 -10.19 -25.80 -10.51
N VAL A 620 -10.31 -26.06 -11.82
CA VAL A 620 -11.36 -25.44 -12.67
C VAL A 620 -12.74 -25.82 -12.14
N ARG A 621 -13.00 -27.11 -11.90
CA ARG A 621 -14.29 -27.60 -11.35
C ARG A 621 -14.56 -27.06 -9.94
N ALA A 622 -13.53 -27.03 -9.09
CA ALA A 622 -13.66 -26.45 -7.76
C ALA A 622 -14.00 -24.95 -7.80
N LEU A 623 -13.47 -24.21 -8.77
CA LEU A 623 -13.82 -22.80 -9.01
C LEU A 623 -15.28 -22.66 -9.48
N GLU A 624 -15.74 -23.51 -10.40
CA GLU A 624 -17.14 -23.54 -10.84
C GLU A 624 -18.10 -23.75 -9.68
N ASP A 625 -17.78 -24.72 -8.80
CA ASP A 625 -18.58 -25.02 -7.60
C ASP A 625 -18.64 -23.82 -6.64
N VAL A 626 -17.52 -23.15 -6.39
CA VAL A 626 -17.45 -22.04 -5.43
C VAL A 626 -18.04 -20.73 -6.00
N LEU A 627 -17.88 -20.49 -7.32
CA LEU A 627 -18.42 -19.32 -7.99
C LEU A 627 -19.90 -19.50 -8.39
N GLY A 628 -20.37 -20.74 -8.51
CA GLY A 628 -21.72 -21.08 -8.94
C GLY A 628 -21.99 -20.78 -10.42
N ALA A 629 -20.95 -20.73 -11.26
CA ALA A 629 -21.02 -20.45 -12.68
C ALA A 629 -19.87 -21.14 -13.43
N PRO A 630 -20.03 -21.43 -14.74
CA PRO A 630 -18.98 -22.04 -15.55
C PRO A 630 -17.72 -21.19 -15.62
N VAL A 631 -16.56 -21.86 -15.61
CA VAL A 631 -15.24 -21.27 -15.79
C VAL A 631 -14.60 -21.83 -17.07
N ALA A 632 -14.53 -21.01 -18.10
CA ALA A 632 -13.93 -21.39 -19.36
C ALA A 632 -12.40 -21.49 -19.27
N THR A 633 -11.82 -22.40 -20.02
CA THR A 633 -10.40 -22.50 -20.30
C THR A 633 -10.17 -22.53 -21.80
N ASN A 634 -8.99 -22.11 -22.25
CA ASN A 634 -8.57 -22.14 -23.66
C ASN A 634 -7.23 -22.87 -23.75
N PRO A 635 -6.95 -23.63 -24.80
CA PRO A 635 -5.63 -24.24 -25.01
C PRO A 635 -4.46 -23.23 -24.95
N SER A 636 -4.73 -21.97 -25.28
CA SER A 636 -3.76 -20.86 -25.21
C SER A 636 -3.85 -20.07 -23.91
N SER A 637 -4.60 -20.53 -22.89
CA SER A 637 -4.76 -19.80 -21.60
C SER A 637 -3.44 -19.43 -20.94
N GLN A 638 -2.40 -20.26 -21.04
CA GLN A 638 -1.08 -19.96 -20.48
C GLN A 638 -0.36 -18.87 -21.25
N LEU A 639 -0.62 -18.74 -22.56
CA LEU A 639 -0.02 -17.72 -23.44
C LEU A 639 -0.75 -16.36 -23.36
N CYS A 640 -1.80 -16.25 -22.56
CA CYS A 640 -2.71 -15.10 -22.52
C CYS A 640 -1.96 -13.76 -22.36
N GLY A 641 -0.99 -13.68 -21.44
CA GLY A 641 -0.19 -12.47 -21.22
C GLY A 641 0.67 -12.09 -22.44
N ALA A 642 1.35 -13.07 -23.05
CA ALA A 642 2.17 -12.85 -24.24
C ALA A 642 1.34 -12.48 -25.49
N ILE A 643 0.16 -13.11 -25.65
CA ILE A 643 -0.81 -12.76 -26.72
C ILE A 643 -1.25 -11.30 -26.54
N GLY A 644 -1.66 -10.93 -25.33
CA GLY A 644 -2.10 -9.56 -25.04
C GLY A 644 -1.00 -8.53 -25.28
N ALA A 645 0.25 -8.85 -24.89
CA ALA A 645 1.39 -7.98 -25.15
C ALA A 645 1.63 -7.76 -26.67
N ALA A 646 1.57 -8.82 -27.49
CA ALA A 646 1.69 -8.70 -28.93
C ALA A 646 0.56 -7.88 -29.55
N LEU A 647 -0.69 -8.09 -29.12
CA LEU A 647 -1.85 -7.38 -29.65
C LEU A 647 -1.84 -5.89 -29.27
N LEU A 648 -1.49 -5.55 -28.03
CA LEU A 648 -1.34 -4.15 -27.60
C LEU A 648 -0.21 -3.46 -28.38
N GLY A 649 0.87 -4.19 -28.68
CA GLY A 649 1.91 -3.69 -29.56
C GLY A 649 1.39 -3.38 -30.97
N LEU A 650 0.56 -4.24 -31.55
CA LEU A 650 -0.07 -3.99 -32.86
C LEU A 650 -1.01 -2.78 -32.83
N GLU A 651 -1.82 -2.65 -31.80
CA GLU A 651 -2.74 -1.53 -31.62
C GLU A 651 -2.01 -0.18 -31.55
N SER A 652 -0.85 -0.15 -30.87
CA SER A 652 -0.03 1.06 -30.78
C SER A 652 0.62 1.47 -32.13
N LEU A 653 0.76 0.55 -33.08
CA LEU A 653 1.27 0.85 -34.42
C LEU A 653 0.20 1.39 -35.37
N GLN A 654 -1.08 1.22 -35.04
CA GLN A 654 -2.22 1.65 -35.89
C GLN A 654 -2.70 3.07 -35.57
N GLN A 655 -2.20 3.66 -34.51
CA GLN A 655 -2.46 5.04 -34.07
C GLN A 655 -1.38 6.00 -34.55
#